data_20cd7c7deddbd43b394a44c05fe091ad
#
_entry.id   20cd7c7deddbd43b394a44c05fe091ad
#
_cell.length_a   1.000
_cell.length_b   1.000
_cell.length_c   1.000
_cell.angle_alpha   90.00
_cell.angle_beta   90.00
_cell.angle_gamma   90.00
#
_symmetry.space_group_name_H-M   'P 1'
#
loop_
_entity.id
_entity.type
_entity.pdbx_description
1 polymer ?
#
loop_
_entity_poly.entity_id
_entity_poly.type
_entity_poly.pdbx_seq_one_letter_code
_entity_poly.pdbx_strand_id
1 'polypeptide(L)'
;MKILLLCTAHNSLSQRLYLTLTLKHEVTVEYALSTDTMIEAASLAHPHLIICPFLTSTVPTEVYTKYMTLIVHPGAPGDGGPSALDFMLMGEDGTDEDIERVITKDLWSEHGRSHWGVTVLQAIEKFDAGPVWAWEQFKVNIDDHTITKSSLYRGDVTRAALIACSTAIERIELAARQTKATKTGEAVDWECISPGLETKPEYRTASASTGEPFLGGHTCPLPLLKAANRGFDVHRHGARMISRLIRASDSQPGCLTRNFSPNLYVYGGLIEDCEHMSTIEVKPGTFIGVRNDAVCFKTLDGKGIWITHGRRVKRKTDPTLWPKVPAIPLFVDLGIVDLKKLPQFLPLLPEDFAKLDYPTFQELYVEYDEIATGQRVAYLTFDFYNGAMSTNQCRQMCAALRSILETHTDSNPLSAVVLLGGTYFSNGIHLNVIESSPDPAHESWANINAINDVILFVLHDFAVRGITTVAALRGNAAAGGVALAAAADLVLAGEHVVMNPAYRALGLFGSEYHTITYHGRVGHDAGHHLLRDMLPVSAHQAKDIGLVDVVLPGYGESLDTAIHKHVSELVSTNQKPGRWKHNLDLSPLALATTRMQELGEMAKDFWSARSIRYHSRRSDFVRKVKATKTPLRFARHRRKVGELDEEESDSFDLIETFAMLVRKTQEQAMQQTIEQLKMQARRASTPATVEEKDKRQLEMLFSCYYGS
;
A
#
# COMPACT_ATOMS: atom_id res chain seq x y z
N MET A 1 21.03 8.52 19.01
CA MET A 1 20.80 9.92 18.55
C MET A 1 19.31 10.20 18.42
N LYS A 2 18.93 11.48 18.25
CA LYS A 2 17.56 11.88 17.90
C LYS A 2 17.44 12.02 16.38
N ILE A 3 16.49 11.32 15.78
CA ILE A 3 16.27 11.33 14.34
C ILE A 3 14.84 11.81 14.05
N LEU A 4 14.71 12.79 13.15
CA LEU A 4 13.45 13.21 12.59
C LEU A 4 13.29 12.61 11.19
N LEU A 5 12.25 11.77 10.99
CA LEU A 5 11.82 11.36 9.66
C LEU A 5 10.86 12.40 9.11
N LEU A 6 11.29 13.11 8.05
CA LEU A 6 10.47 14.11 7.37
C LEU A 6 9.96 13.53 6.04
N CYS A 7 8.66 13.33 5.90
CA CYS A 7 8.10 12.64 4.75
C CYS A 7 6.75 13.22 4.30
N THR A 8 6.44 13.05 3.01
CA THR A 8 5.13 13.44 2.46
C THR A 8 4.00 12.56 3.02
N ALA A 9 4.31 11.29 3.29
CA ALA A 9 3.39 10.32 3.90
C ALA A 9 4.20 9.22 4.60
N HIS A 10 3.67 8.68 5.69
CA HIS A 10 4.28 7.55 6.42
C HIS A 10 3.92 6.23 5.71
N ASN A 11 4.61 5.97 4.61
CA ASN A 11 4.41 4.82 3.72
C ASN A 11 5.25 3.59 4.15
N SER A 12 5.24 2.51 3.37
CA SER A 12 5.99 1.28 3.66
C SER A 12 7.48 1.52 3.90
N LEU A 13 8.14 2.35 3.09
CA LEU A 13 9.56 2.68 3.28
C LEU A 13 9.81 3.40 4.60
N SER A 14 9.06 4.47 4.87
CA SER A 14 9.24 5.24 6.09
C SER A 14 8.85 4.45 7.35
N GLN A 15 7.86 3.54 7.26
CA GLN A 15 7.51 2.63 8.36
C GLN A 15 8.62 1.63 8.65
N ARG A 16 9.17 0.98 7.61
CA ARG A 16 10.30 0.06 7.80
C ARG A 16 11.54 0.76 8.33
N LEU A 17 11.85 1.95 7.82
CA LEU A 17 12.96 2.75 8.32
C LEU A 17 12.74 3.15 9.79
N TYR A 18 11.52 3.60 10.13
CA TYR A 18 11.15 3.90 11.53
C TYR A 18 11.36 2.69 12.43
N LEU A 19 10.84 1.51 12.06
CA LEU A 19 10.98 0.27 12.84
C LEU A 19 12.44 -0.16 12.99
N THR A 20 13.26 0.00 11.96
CA THR A 20 14.70 -0.32 12.00
C THR A 20 15.47 0.64 12.89
N LEU A 21 15.22 1.93 12.76
CA LEU A 21 15.97 2.95 13.48
C LEU A 21 15.59 3.07 14.96
N THR A 22 14.34 2.80 15.32
CA THR A 22 13.87 2.84 16.72
C THR A 22 14.52 1.77 17.60
N LEU A 23 15.17 0.77 17.02
CA LEU A 23 15.94 -0.22 17.79
C LEU A 23 17.17 0.38 18.48
N LYS A 24 17.74 1.48 17.94
CA LYS A 24 18.99 2.09 18.43
C LYS A 24 18.89 3.60 18.67
N HIS A 25 17.85 4.25 18.16
CA HIS A 25 17.72 5.72 18.14
C HIS A 25 16.35 6.17 18.61
N GLU A 26 16.27 7.40 19.10
CA GLU A 26 14.99 8.08 19.35
C GLU A 26 14.46 8.65 18.03
N VAL A 27 13.36 8.11 17.52
CA VAL A 27 12.83 8.47 16.20
C VAL A 27 11.43 9.08 16.34
N THR A 28 11.23 10.20 15.65
CA THR A 28 9.93 10.85 15.49
C THR A 28 9.67 11.12 14.01
N VAL A 29 8.38 11.21 13.64
CA VAL A 29 7.98 11.41 12.23
C VAL A 29 7.18 12.70 12.11
N GLU A 30 7.44 13.46 11.04
CA GLU A 30 6.63 14.63 10.67
C GLU A 30 6.22 14.58 9.20
N TYR A 31 4.99 14.96 8.92
CA TYR A 31 4.53 15.12 7.55
C TYR A 31 4.94 16.50 7.01
N ALA A 32 5.53 16.54 5.84
CA ALA A 32 5.93 17.76 5.15
C ALA A 32 4.70 18.50 4.57
N LEU A 33 3.84 19.03 5.43
CA LEU A 33 2.57 19.66 5.05
C LEU A 33 2.78 21.05 4.44
N SER A 34 3.74 21.81 4.98
CA SER A 34 4.15 23.14 4.50
C SER A 34 5.60 23.40 4.91
N THR A 35 6.18 24.47 4.33
CA THR A 35 7.51 24.99 4.73
C THR A 35 7.54 25.28 6.23
N ASP A 36 6.56 26.02 6.75
CA ASP A 36 6.49 26.39 8.16
C ASP A 36 6.40 25.18 9.08
N THR A 37 5.58 24.17 8.69
CA THR A 37 5.46 22.92 9.46
C THR A 37 6.80 22.18 9.55
N MET A 38 7.57 22.13 8.45
CA MET A 38 8.88 21.48 8.44
C MET A 38 9.91 22.22 9.33
N ILE A 39 9.93 23.56 9.28
CA ILE A 39 10.80 24.39 10.11
C ILE A 39 10.44 24.24 11.61
N GLU A 40 9.15 24.32 11.92
CA GLU A 40 8.66 24.15 13.29
C GLU A 40 8.98 22.75 13.85
N ALA A 41 8.75 21.71 13.06
CA ALA A 41 9.05 20.33 13.46
C ALA A 41 10.53 20.13 13.77
N ALA A 42 11.43 20.62 12.92
CA ALA A 42 12.86 20.57 13.16
C ALA A 42 13.25 21.34 14.43
N SER A 43 12.61 22.50 14.67
CA SER A 43 12.83 23.29 15.87
C SER A 43 12.34 22.61 17.15
N LEU A 44 11.18 21.91 17.12
CA LEU A 44 10.62 21.21 18.27
C LEU A 44 11.35 19.91 18.59
N ALA A 45 11.71 19.16 17.53
CA ALA A 45 12.36 17.87 17.68
C ALA A 45 13.83 17.97 18.13
N HIS A 46 14.50 19.10 17.84
CA HIS A 46 15.96 19.27 18.04
C HIS A 46 16.74 18.03 17.58
N PRO A 47 16.59 17.60 16.30
CA PRO A 47 17.19 16.36 15.84
C PRO A 47 18.71 16.53 15.62
N HIS A 48 19.46 15.46 15.87
CA HIS A 48 20.85 15.38 15.43
C HIS A 48 20.93 15.07 13.93
N LEU A 49 19.93 14.35 13.41
CA LEU A 49 19.84 13.94 12.01
C LEU A 49 18.39 14.01 11.51
N ILE A 50 18.18 14.56 10.31
CA ILE A 50 16.91 14.49 9.59
C ILE A 50 17.08 13.52 8.42
N ILE A 51 16.15 12.60 8.22
CA ILE A 51 16.10 11.71 7.07
C ILE A 51 14.78 11.89 6.36
N CYS A 52 14.82 12.05 5.03
CA CYS A 52 13.66 12.24 4.17
C CYS A 52 13.44 10.98 3.30
N PRO A 53 12.78 9.91 3.82
CA PRO A 53 12.66 8.64 3.13
C PRO A 53 11.68 8.68 1.94
N PHE A 54 10.73 9.61 1.97
CA PHE A 54 9.77 9.86 0.89
C PHE A 54 9.30 11.29 0.97
N LEU A 55 9.96 12.17 0.25
CA LEU A 55 9.66 13.59 0.26
C LEU A 55 9.47 14.10 -1.17
N THR A 56 8.31 14.71 -1.43
CA THR A 56 7.95 15.31 -2.73
C THR A 56 8.02 16.83 -2.71
N SER A 57 8.39 17.42 -1.57
CA SER A 57 8.55 18.85 -1.35
C SER A 57 10.03 19.17 -1.13
N THR A 58 10.46 20.37 -1.47
CA THR A 58 11.81 20.86 -1.16
C THR A 58 11.97 21.05 0.36
N VAL A 59 13.08 20.61 0.91
CA VAL A 59 13.46 20.93 2.30
C VAL A 59 13.79 22.42 2.40
N PRO A 60 13.23 23.15 3.39
CA PRO A 60 13.55 24.57 3.58
C PRO A 60 15.02 24.81 3.87
N THR A 61 15.54 25.96 3.40
CA THR A 61 16.94 26.39 3.64
C THR A 61 17.24 26.45 5.14
N GLU A 62 16.32 26.95 5.95
CA GLU A 62 16.43 27.05 7.41
C GLU A 62 16.59 25.70 8.10
N VAL A 63 16.19 24.62 7.43
CA VAL A 63 16.31 23.26 7.95
C VAL A 63 17.65 22.65 7.56
N TYR A 64 17.96 22.55 6.25
CA TYR A 64 19.16 21.83 5.81
C TYR A 64 20.47 22.60 6.08
N THR A 65 20.43 23.92 6.27
CA THR A 65 21.63 24.68 6.68
C THR A 65 21.94 24.54 8.17
N LYS A 66 20.94 24.25 8.99
CA LYS A 66 21.07 24.10 10.43
C LYS A 66 21.25 22.64 10.89
N TYR A 67 20.55 21.72 10.25
CA TYR A 67 20.54 20.30 10.63
C TYR A 67 21.08 19.43 9.49
N MET A 68 21.91 18.44 9.83
CA MET A 68 22.29 17.40 8.87
C MET A 68 21.01 16.75 8.34
N THR A 69 20.75 16.90 7.05
CA THR A 69 19.52 16.42 6.42
C THR A 69 19.86 15.52 5.24
N LEU A 70 19.35 14.30 5.26
CA LEU A 70 19.56 13.29 4.22
C LEU A 70 18.30 13.09 3.39
N ILE A 71 18.47 13.11 2.08
CA ILE A 71 17.45 12.74 1.10
C ILE A 71 17.68 11.29 0.69
N VAL A 72 16.62 10.47 0.73
CA VAL A 72 16.64 9.11 0.18
C VAL A 72 16.05 9.16 -1.23
N HIS A 73 16.92 9.24 -2.22
CA HIS A 73 16.57 9.32 -3.63
C HIS A 73 16.44 7.91 -4.23
N PRO A 74 15.29 7.53 -4.85
CA PRO A 74 15.10 6.21 -5.46
C PRO A 74 15.76 6.12 -6.84
N GLY A 75 17.03 6.50 -6.92
CA GLY A 75 17.88 6.53 -8.09
C GLY A 75 19.32 6.17 -7.76
N ALA A 76 20.05 5.68 -8.76
CA ALA A 76 21.49 5.38 -8.64
C ALA A 76 22.32 6.67 -8.51
N PRO A 77 23.59 6.59 -8.07
CA PRO A 77 24.44 7.77 -7.96
C PRO A 77 24.59 8.50 -9.31
N GLY A 78 24.25 9.79 -9.33
CA GLY A 78 24.27 10.62 -10.54
C GLY A 78 22.89 10.79 -11.20
N ASP A 79 21.94 9.93 -10.89
CA ASP A 79 20.53 10.15 -11.20
C ASP A 79 19.96 11.27 -10.31
N GLY A 80 18.91 11.93 -10.80
CA GLY A 80 18.21 12.97 -10.06
C GLY A 80 16.87 13.28 -10.70
N GLY A 81 15.96 13.82 -9.90
CA GLY A 81 14.63 14.21 -10.33
C GLY A 81 13.53 13.25 -9.90
N PRO A 82 12.25 13.68 -10.01
CA PRO A 82 11.12 13.02 -9.34
C PRO A 82 10.57 11.80 -10.09
N SER A 83 11.12 11.44 -11.24
CA SER A 83 10.59 10.38 -12.12
C SER A 83 11.60 9.25 -12.42
N ALA A 84 12.61 9.10 -11.59
CA ALA A 84 13.69 8.13 -11.76
C ALA A 84 13.20 6.71 -12.05
N LEU A 85 12.32 6.16 -11.19
CA LEU A 85 11.75 4.82 -11.39
C LEU A 85 10.83 4.73 -12.62
N ASP A 86 10.16 5.81 -13.00
CA ASP A 86 9.31 5.84 -14.19
C ASP A 86 10.14 5.62 -15.46
N PHE A 87 11.22 6.39 -15.61
CA PHE A 87 12.12 6.30 -16.75
C PHE A 87 12.78 4.93 -16.85
N MET A 88 13.29 4.42 -15.73
CA MET A 88 13.92 3.10 -15.66
C MET A 88 12.95 1.98 -16.09
N LEU A 89 11.71 1.97 -15.54
CA LEU A 89 10.70 0.96 -15.87
C LEU A 89 10.16 1.07 -17.32
N MET A 90 10.24 2.24 -17.92
CA MET A 90 9.90 2.43 -19.33
C MET A 90 10.98 1.93 -20.28
N GLY A 91 12.19 1.65 -19.80
CA GLY A 91 13.30 1.12 -20.58
C GLY A 91 14.39 2.15 -20.91
N GLU A 92 14.49 3.24 -20.15
CA GLU A 92 15.65 4.12 -20.21
C GLU A 92 16.89 3.34 -19.77
N ASP A 93 17.95 3.32 -20.59
CA ASP A 93 19.15 2.46 -20.43
C ASP A 93 20.47 3.24 -20.28
N GLY A 94 20.39 4.58 -20.26
CA GLY A 94 21.56 5.45 -20.14
C GLY A 94 22.39 5.62 -21.42
N THR A 95 21.91 5.14 -22.57
CA THR A 95 22.65 5.27 -23.84
C THR A 95 22.42 6.60 -24.54
N ASP A 96 21.34 7.33 -24.19
CA ASP A 96 21.00 8.61 -24.81
C ASP A 96 21.17 9.74 -23.76
N GLU A 97 22.11 10.63 -24.03
CA GLU A 97 22.44 11.76 -23.17
C GLU A 97 21.53 12.98 -23.45
N ASP A 98 20.79 12.99 -24.57
CA ASP A 98 19.86 14.05 -24.91
C ASP A 98 18.52 13.86 -24.21
N ILE A 99 18.27 14.67 -23.16
CA ILE A 99 17.06 14.61 -22.34
C ILE A 99 15.78 14.77 -23.17
N GLU A 100 15.76 15.63 -24.20
CA GLU A 100 14.59 15.82 -25.05
C GLU A 100 14.29 14.55 -25.86
N ARG A 101 15.32 13.90 -26.37
CA ARG A 101 15.18 12.62 -27.07
C ARG A 101 14.72 11.50 -26.11
N VAL A 102 15.26 11.43 -24.90
CA VAL A 102 14.82 10.48 -23.87
C VAL A 102 13.32 10.62 -23.57
N ILE A 103 12.80 11.84 -23.44
CA ILE A 103 11.38 12.09 -23.15
C ILE A 103 10.46 11.78 -24.32
N THR A 104 10.93 12.03 -25.57
CA THR A 104 10.11 11.89 -26.79
C THR A 104 10.29 10.54 -27.48
N LYS A 105 11.22 9.71 -27.03
CA LYS A 105 11.55 8.41 -27.61
C LYS A 105 10.37 7.45 -27.52
N ASP A 106 9.85 7.02 -28.66
CA ASP A 106 8.71 6.07 -28.72
C ASP A 106 9.14 4.63 -28.45
N LEU A 107 10.39 4.30 -28.74
CA LEU A 107 10.98 2.97 -28.57
C LEU A 107 12.21 3.10 -27.67
N TRP A 108 12.08 2.64 -26.45
CA TRP A 108 13.17 2.59 -25.48
C TRP A 108 13.90 1.24 -25.61
N SER A 109 15.05 1.12 -24.96
CA SER A 109 15.87 -0.10 -25.02
C SER A 109 15.04 -1.37 -24.84
N GLU A 110 15.37 -2.37 -25.64
CA GLU A 110 14.69 -3.66 -25.55
C GLU A 110 14.80 -4.30 -24.18
N HIS A 111 15.96 -4.18 -23.53
CA HIS A 111 16.24 -4.83 -22.25
C HIS A 111 16.25 -3.87 -21.05
N GLY A 112 16.34 -2.56 -21.28
CA GLY A 112 16.51 -1.56 -20.22
C GLY A 112 17.80 -1.73 -19.44
N ARG A 113 17.79 -1.30 -18.18
CA ARG A 113 18.93 -1.45 -17.26
C ARG A 113 18.88 -2.79 -16.53
N SER A 114 20.04 -3.42 -16.32
CA SER A 114 20.17 -4.67 -15.53
C SER A 114 20.10 -4.44 -14.02
N HIS A 115 20.46 -3.23 -13.57
CA HIS A 115 20.49 -2.82 -12.16
C HIS A 115 19.93 -1.43 -12.00
N TRP A 116 19.33 -1.19 -10.82
CA TRP A 116 18.93 0.13 -10.36
C TRP A 116 19.44 0.36 -8.93
N GLY A 117 19.23 1.56 -8.37
CA GLY A 117 19.80 1.89 -7.06
C GLY A 117 18.97 2.87 -6.27
N VAL A 118 19.38 3.03 -5.01
CA VAL A 118 18.90 4.06 -4.08
C VAL A 118 20.09 4.80 -3.52
N THR A 119 20.07 6.12 -3.58
CA THR A 119 21.15 6.98 -3.08
C THR A 119 20.68 7.79 -1.89
N VAL A 120 21.48 7.79 -0.83
CA VAL A 120 21.32 8.65 0.35
C VAL A 120 22.34 9.78 0.24
N LEU A 121 21.82 10.98 0.05
CA LEU A 121 22.61 12.18 -0.19
C LEU A 121 22.19 13.32 0.75
N GLN A 122 23.09 14.23 1.01
CA GLN A 122 22.83 15.39 1.85
C GLN A 122 21.97 16.42 1.10
N ALA A 123 20.99 16.99 1.77
CA ALA A 123 20.20 18.08 1.23
C ALA A 123 21.04 19.35 1.07
N ILE A 124 20.99 19.95 -0.11
CA ILE A 124 21.56 21.25 -0.45
C ILE A 124 20.56 22.04 -1.30
N GLU A 125 20.88 23.26 -1.68
CA GLU A 125 20.01 24.12 -2.52
C GLU A 125 19.63 23.43 -3.83
N LYS A 126 20.58 22.79 -4.50
CA LYS A 126 20.34 22.08 -5.77
C LYS A 126 19.75 20.70 -5.49
N PHE A 127 18.60 20.42 -6.09
CA PHE A 127 17.86 19.17 -5.89
C PHE A 127 18.67 17.94 -6.32
N ASP A 128 18.67 16.89 -5.50
CA ASP A 128 19.36 15.60 -5.70
C ASP A 128 20.85 15.69 -6.10
N ALA A 129 21.54 16.80 -5.81
CA ALA A 129 22.92 17.06 -6.20
C ALA A 129 23.91 17.15 -5.04
N GLY A 130 23.48 16.88 -3.82
CA GLY A 130 24.31 16.94 -2.63
C GLY A 130 25.36 15.82 -2.51
N PRO A 131 26.26 15.93 -1.54
CA PRO A 131 27.24 14.89 -1.25
C PRO A 131 26.58 13.56 -0.93
N VAL A 132 27.09 12.47 -1.50
CA VAL A 132 26.57 11.10 -1.31
C VAL A 132 27.18 10.53 -0.03
N TRP A 133 26.33 10.08 0.89
CA TRP A 133 26.74 9.39 2.13
C TRP A 133 26.77 7.88 1.97
N ALA A 134 25.82 7.30 1.23
CA ALA A 134 25.79 5.90 0.86
C ALA A 134 24.82 5.67 -0.29
N TRP A 135 24.95 4.55 -0.96
CA TRP A 135 23.99 4.07 -1.95
C TRP A 135 24.03 2.54 -2.04
N GLU A 136 22.94 1.96 -2.55
CA GLU A 136 22.84 0.52 -2.73
C GLU A 136 22.15 0.20 -4.05
N GLN A 137 22.53 -0.93 -4.68
CA GLN A 137 21.95 -1.39 -5.94
C GLN A 137 21.20 -2.71 -5.80
N PHE A 138 20.33 -2.98 -6.77
CA PHE A 138 19.60 -4.23 -6.91
C PHE A 138 19.40 -4.55 -8.37
N LYS A 139 19.28 -5.85 -8.69
CA LYS A 139 18.92 -6.33 -10.03
C LYS A 139 17.49 -5.96 -10.37
N VAL A 140 17.24 -5.63 -11.63
CA VAL A 140 15.90 -5.35 -12.15
C VAL A 140 15.72 -5.98 -13.52
N ASN A 141 14.55 -6.60 -13.73
CA ASN A 141 14.08 -7.04 -15.03
C ASN A 141 12.78 -6.29 -15.34
N ILE A 142 12.84 -5.30 -16.20
CA ILE A 142 11.67 -4.47 -16.53
C ILE A 142 10.60 -5.20 -17.34
N ASP A 143 10.90 -6.39 -17.88
CA ASP A 143 9.94 -7.24 -18.59
C ASP A 143 9.23 -8.25 -17.68
N ASP A 144 9.68 -8.39 -16.45
CA ASP A 144 8.89 -9.07 -15.44
C ASP A 144 7.60 -8.29 -15.18
N HIS A 145 6.48 -8.83 -15.64
CA HIS A 145 5.16 -8.21 -15.53
C HIS A 145 4.60 -8.16 -14.11
N THR A 146 5.22 -8.82 -13.15
CA THR A 146 4.90 -8.69 -11.72
C THR A 146 5.50 -7.42 -11.12
N ILE A 147 6.53 -6.85 -11.76
CA ILE A 147 7.20 -5.63 -11.32
C ILE A 147 6.42 -4.41 -11.79
N THR A 148 5.84 -3.67 -10.85
CA THR A 148 5.26 -2.34 -11.05
C THR A 148 6.09 -1.30 -10.29
N LYS A 149 5.88 -0.01 -10.59
CA LYS A 149 6.50 1.07 -9.80
C LYS A 149 6.19 0.93 -8.31
N SER A 150 4.94 0.59 -7.98
CA SER A 150 4.49 0.45 -6.59
C SER A 150 5.09 -0.78 -5.90
N SER A 151 5.16 -1.94 -6.58
CA SER A 151 5.77 -3.16 -6.01
C SER A 151 7.27 -2.98 -5.81
N LEU A 152 7.97 -2.40 -6.80
CA LEU A 152 9.40 -2.13 -6.72
C LEU A 152 9.73 -1.17 -5.57
N TYR A 153 8.93 -0.11 -5.41
CA TYR A 153 9.12 0.86 -4.32
C TYR A 153 8.96 0.21 -2.94
N ARG A 154 7.97 -0.68 -2.76
CA ARG A 154 7.76 -1.42 -1.50
C ARG A 154 8.82 -2.51 -1.25
N GLY A 155 9.34 -3.10 -2.31
CA GLY A 155 10.29 -4.20 -2.29
C GLY A 155 11.75 -3.75 -2.33
N ASP A 156 12.36 -3.84 -3.50
CA ASP A 156 13.80 -3.66 -3.70
C ASP A 156 14.28 -2.25 -3.38
N VAL A 157 13.51 -1.21 -3.75
CA VAL A 157 13.84 0.18 -3.39
C VAL A 157 13.86 0.35 -1.88
N THR A 158 12.87 -0.19 -1.16
CA THR A 158 12.84 -0.10 0.30
C THR A 158 13.99 -0.87 0.93
N ARG A 159 14.32 -2.07 0.44
CA ARG A 159 15.44 -2.89 0.91
C ARG A 159 16.77 -2.17 0.71
N ALA A 160 17.03 -1.66 -0.48
CA ALA A 160 18.23 -0.88 -0.78
C ALA A 160 18.31 0.41 0.06
N ALA A 161 17.20 1.11 0.26
CA ALA A 161 17.12 2.30 1.09
C ALA A 161 17.48 2.02 2.55
N LEU A 162 17.05 0.90 3.12
CA LEU A 162 17.41 0.52 4.49
C LEU A 162 18.92 0.29 4.65
N ILE A 163 19.53 -0.43 3.71
CA ILE A 163 20.98 -0.68 3.69
C ILE A 163 21.72 0.66 3.56
N ALA A 164 21.35 1.47 2.58
CA ALA A 164 22.01 2.75 2.34
C ALA A 164 21.83 3.74 3.51
N CYS A 165 20.64 3.81 4.12
CA CYS A 165 20.40 4.67 5.30
C CYS A 165 21.22 4.22 6.51
N SER A 166 21.27 2.92 6.81
CA SER A 166 22.06 2.38 7.92
C SER A 166 23.54 2.69 7.73
N THR A 167 24.07 2.43 6.53
CA THR A 167 25.47 2.74 6.19
C THR A 167 25.76 4.24 6.23
N ALA A 168 24.83 5.09 5.75
CA ALA A 168 24.99 6.54 5.83
C ALA A 168 25.08 7.02 7.28
N ILE A 169 24.24 6.49 8.17
CA ILE A 169 24.27 6.79 9.60
C ILE A 169 25.62 6.41 10.20
N GLU A 170 26.11 5.19 9.96
CA GLU A 170 27.42 4.72 10.45
C GLU A 170 28.59 5.62 9.97
N ARG A 171 28.55 6.05 8.71
CA ARG A 171 29.56 6.96 8.12
C ARG A 171 29.47 8.35 8.72
N ILE A 172 28.30 8.88 9.01
CA ILE A 172 28.10 10.16 9.69
C ILE A 172 28.60 10.07 11.13
N GLU A 173 28.29 8.99 11.84
CA GLU A 173 28.81 8.75 13.20
C GLU A 173 30.35 8.70 13.22
N LEU A 174 30.94 8.03 12.23
CA LEU A 174 32.39 7.97 12.08
C LEU A 174 33.00 9.35 11.81
N ALA A 175 32.43 10.12 10.91
CA ALA A 175 32.88 11.49 10.60
C ALA A 175 32.75 12.41 11.80
N ALA A 176 31.64 12.33 12.55
CA ALA A 176 31.45 13.10 13.79
C ALA A 176 32.48 12.76 14.86
N ARG A 177 32.86 11.49 15.02
CA ARG A 177 33.97 11.07 15.92
C ARG A 177 35.32 11.64 15.52
N GLN A 178 35.60 11.74 14.23
CA GLN A 178 36.87 12.28 13.72
C GLN A 178 37.01 13.80 13.91
N THR A 179 35.90 14.52 13.95
CA THR A 179 35.85 15.98 14.11
C THR A 179 36.32 16.42 15.53
N LYS A 180 35.95 15.65 16.54
CA LYS A 180 36.48 15.84 17.89
C LYS A 180 37.41 14.68 18.19
N ALA A 181 38.71 14.79 18.17
CA ALA A 181 39.71 13.77 18.52
C ALA A 181 39.32 12.97 19.79
N THR A 182 38.20 12.28 19.78
CA THR A 182 37.66 11.46 20.85
C THR A 182 38.48 10.17 20.93
N LYS A 183 38.95 9.82 22.12
CA LYS A 183 39.71 8.58 22.36
C LYS A 183 38.82 7.38 21.94
N THR A 184 39.45 6.38 21.35
CA THR A 184 38.81 5.11 20.97
C THR A 184 38.07 4.53 22.18
N GLY A 185 36.71 4.40 22.06
CA GLY A 185 35.90 3.85 23.14
C GLY A 185 34.94 4.83 23.84
N GLU A 186 35.07 6.13 23.61
CA GLU A 186 34.11 7.11 24.15
C GLU A 186 32.83 7.17 23.31
N ALA A 187 31.70 7.50 23.95
CA ALA A 187 30.39 7.68 23.28
C ALA A 187 30.46 8.80 22.23
N VAL A 188 29.71 8.64 21.13
CA VAL A 188 29.62 9.70 20.10
C VAL A 188 28.98 10.94 20.71
N ASP A 189 29.65 12.09 20.56
CA ASP A 189 29.00 13.37 20.82
C ASP A 189 28.11 13.75 19.62
N TRP A 190 26.84 13.52 19.78
CA TRP A 190 25.87 13.76 18.73
C TRP A 190 25.74 15.24 18.29
N GLU A 191 26.12 16.18 19.16
CA GLU A 191 26.15 17.60 18.84
C GLU A 191 27.21 17.96 17.76
N CYS A 192 28.11 17.03 17.46
CA CYS A 192 29.07 17.19 16.37
C CYS A 192 28.48 16.87 14.98
N ILE A 193 27.28 16.31 14.91
CA ILE A 193 26.62 16.06 13.64
C ILE A 193 26.09 17.40 13.12
N SER A 194 26.65 17.86 12.03
CA SER A 194 26.33 19.15 11.42
C SER A 194 26.39 19.06 9.90
N PRO A 195 25.72 19.97 9.16
CA PRO A 195 25.81 20.03 7.70
C PRO A 195 27.21 20.20 7.13
N GLY A 196 28.19 20.61 7.97
CA GLY A 196 29.59 20.78 7.58
C GLY A 196 30.45 19.51 7.61
N LEU A 197 29.86 18.34 7.93
CA LEU A 197 30.59 17.08 7.83
C LEU A 197 30.89 16.71 6.38
N GLU A 198 32.11 16.26 6.11
CA GLU A 198 32.56 15.90 4.76
C GLU A 198 32.33 14.42 4.45
N THR A 199 31.87 14.13 3.23
CA THR A 199 31.85 12.77 2.70
C THR A 199 33.16 12.41 2.04
N LYS A 200 33.37 11.12 1.80
CA LYS A 200 34.54 10.63 1.07
C LYS A 200 34.15 10.25 -0.37
N PRO A 201 35.07 10.46 -1.36
CA PRO A 201 34.80 10.12 -2.77
C PRO A 201 34.36 8.68 -2.98
N GLU A 202 34.91 7.73 -2.24
CA GLU A 202 34.55 6.30 -2.32
C GLU A 202 33.09 6.02 -1.95
N TYR A 203 32.43 6.88 -1.19
CA TYR A 203 31.02 6.72 -0.84
C TYR A 203 30.09 6.86 -2.05
N ARG A 204 30.53 7.55 -3.10
CA ARG A 204 29.79 7.68 -4.35
C ARG A 204 30.11 6.56 -5.34
N THR A 205 31.30 5.99 -5.30
CA THR A 205 31.77 5.04 -6.32
C THR A 205 31.53 3.57 -5.98
N ALA A 206 31.30 3.26 -4.70
CA ALA A 206 31.15 1.90 -4.20
C ALA A 206 29.80 1.71 -3.48
N SER A 207 29.06 0.65 -3.85
CA SER A 207 27.82 0.31 -3.17
C SER A 207 28.03 -0.06 -1.72
N ALA A 208 27.00 0.14 -0.88
CA ALA A 208 27.11 -0.01 0.56
C ALA A 208 27.38 -1.46 1.00
N SER A 209 26.73 -2.44 0.37
CA SER A 209 26.81 -3.85 0.77
C SER A 209 27.93 -4.62 0.07
N THR A 210 28.18 -4.36 -1.22
CA THR A 210 29.14 -5.16 -2.01
C THR A 210 30.48 -4.45 -2.26
N GLY A 211 30.51 -3.13 -2.13
CA GLY A 211 31.69 -2.33 -2.51
C GLY A 211 31.90 -2.21 -4.03
N GLU A 212 30.98 -2.73 -4.83
CA GLU A 212 31.08 -2.69 -6.29
C GLU A 212 30.59 -1.37 -6.88
N PRO A 213 31.06 -0.98 -8.07
CA PRO A 213 30.52 0.17 -8.80
C PRO A 213 29.08 -0.10 -9.27
N PHE A 214 28.39 0.95 -9.71
CA PHE A 214 27.05 0.80 -10.27
C PHE A 214 27.08 0.04 -11.61
N LEU A 215 26.29 -1.04 -11.68
CA LEU A 215 26.27 -1.98 -12.82
C LEU A 215 25.19 -1.65 -13.86
N GLY A 216 24.34 -0.65 -13.60
CA GLY A 216 23.22 -0.27 -14.46
C GLY A 216 23.56 0.74 -15.55
N GLY A 217 24.84 1.07 -15.78
CA GLY A 217 25.28 1.98 -16.84
C GLY A 217 25.27 3.48 -16.42
N HIS A 218 25.35 4.37 -17.38
CA HIS A 218 25.41 5.82 -17.14
C HIS A 218 24.08 6.36 -16.57
N THR A 219 24.17 7.33 -15.67
CA THR A 219 23.02 8.02 -15.06
C THR A 219 23.14 9.53 -15.20
N CYS A 220 22.04 10.20 -15.40
CA CYS A 220 21.95 11.67 -15.43
C CYS A 220 20.63 12.14 -14.82
N PRO A 221 20.55 13.40 -14.35
CA PRO A 221 19.30 13.97 -13.85
C PRO A 221 18.25 14.03 -14.96
N LEU A 222 17.06 13.50 -14.71
CA LEU A 222 15.93 13.51 -15.63
C LEU A 222 14.77 14.37 -15.08
N PRO A 223 14.01 15.07 -15.94
CA PRO A 223 12.95 15.96 -15.51
C PRO A 223 11.71 15.16 -15.04
N LEU A 224 10.73 15.91 -14.49
CA LEU A 224 9.43 15.34 -14.18
C LEU A 224 8.73 14.83 -15.46
N LEU A 225 8.44 13.55 -15.49
CA LEU A 225 7.65 12.92 -16.56
C LEU A 225 6.18 13.35 -16.42
N LYS A 226 5.69 14.13 -17.39
CA LYS A 226 4.31 14.64 -17.39
C LYS A 226 3.31 13.52 -17.72
N ALA A 227 2.06 13.65 -17.28
CA ALA A 227 1.00 12.69 -17.56
C ALA A 227 0.80 12.41 -19.07
N ALA A 228 1.02 13.41 -19.91
CA ALA A 228 0.95 13.26 -21.37
C ALA A 228 1.99 12.30 -21.96
N ASN A 229 3.14 12.17 -21.30
CA ASN A 229 4.24 11.29 -21.72
C ASN A 229 4.12 9.86 -21.14
N ARG A 230 3.11 9.60 -20.30
CA ARG A 230 2.85 8.29 -19.68
C ARG A 230 1.81 7.47 -20.43
N GLY A 231 1.20 8.01 -21.48
CA GLY A 231 0.16 7.35 -22.26
C GLY A 231 0.72 6.40 -23.32
N PHE A 232 -0.13 5.53 -23.81
CA PHE A 232 0.17 4.64 -24.93
C PHE A 232 -0.81 4.86 -26.10
N ASP A 233 -0.41 4.44 -27.29
CA ASP A 233 -1.23 4.41 -28.49
C ASP A 233 -1.29 2.97 -29.00
N VAL A 234 -2.49 2.39 -29.08
CA VAL A 234 -2.71 1.01 -29.51
C VAL A 234 -2.34 0.76 -30.99
N HIS A 235 -2.19 1.80 -31.80
CA HIS A 235 -1.80 1.71 -33.23
C HIS A 235 -0.30 1.85 -33.45
N ARG A 236 0.47 2.17 -32.39
CA ARG A 236 1.93 2.39 -32.46
C ARG A 236 2.71 1.43 -31.56
N HIS A 237 2.15 1.07 -30.41
CA HIS A 237 2.83 0.31 -29.37
C HIS A 237 2.34 -1.15 -29.34
N GLY A 238 3.27 -2.09 -29.26
CA GLY A 238 3.00 -3.49 -28.97
C GLY A 238 2.78 -3.74 -27.48
N ALA A 239 2.41 -4.96 -27.14
CA ALA A 239 2.04 -5.37 -25.78
C ALA A 239 3.14 -5.05 -24.75
N ARG A 240 4.40 -5.31 -25.08
CA ARG A 240 5.54 -5.08 -24.19
C ARG A 240 5.67 -3.62 -23.77
N MET A 241 5.60 -2.67 -24.74
CA MET A 241 5.68 -1.24 -24.45
C MET A 241 4.46 -0.76 -23.68
N ILE A 242 3.26 -1.18 -24.06
CA ILE A 242 2.02 -0.82 -23.36
C ILE A 242 2.09 -1.31 -21.90
N SER A 243 2.52 -2.55 -21.68
CA SER A 243 2.73 -3.12 -20.35
C SER A 243 3.69 -2.26 -19.51
N ARG A 244 4.88 -1.91 -20.05
CA ARG A 244 5.86 -1.07 -19.35
C ARG A 244 5.28 0.31 -18.98
N LEU A 245 4.59 0.98 -19.91
CA LEU A 245 3.97 2.30 -19.67
C LEU A 245 2.92 2.26 -18.56
N ILE A 246 2.09 1.22 -18.52
CA ILE A 246 1.07 1.04 -17.47
C ILE A 246 1.73 0.75 -16.13
N ARG A 247 2.68 -0.19 -16.07
CA ARG A 247 3.36 -0.62 -14.84
C ARG A 247 4.27 0.46 -14.26
N ALA A 248 4.98 1.23 -15.09
CA ALA A 248 5.76 2.40 -14.69
C ALA A 248 4.88 3.51 -14.10
N SER A 249 3.61 3.55 -14.49
CA SER A 249 2.63 4.54 -14.03
C SER A 249 1.73 4.04 -12.91
N ASP A 250 2.02 2.89 -12.29
CA ASP A 250 1.22 2.30 -11.20
C ASP A 250 1.34 3.08 -9.88
N SER A 251 0.92 4.34 -9.91
CA SER A 251 0.89 5.24 -8.75
C SER A 251 -0.05 6.43 -9.04
N GLN A 252 0.30 7.63 -8.62
CA GLN A 252 -0.36 8.87 -8.99
C GLN A 252 0.44 9.56 -10.11
N PRO A 253 -0.19 9.98 -11.20
CA PRO A 253 -1.64 9.95 -11.50
C PRO A 253 -2.15 8.63 -12.13
N GLY A 254 -1.30 7.75 -12.64
CA GLY A 254 -1.62 6.57 -13.45
C GLY A 254 -1.24 6.73 -14.91
N CYS A 255 -1.40 5.68 -15.70
CA CYS A 255 -1.18 5.70 -17.15
C CYS A 255 -2.39 6.33 -17.86
N LEU A 256 -2.20 7.52 -18.42
CA LEU A 256 -3.28 8.23 -19.11
C LEU A 256 -3.49 7.63 -20.52
N THR A 257 -4.61 7.02 -20.77
CA THR A 257 -4.99 6.57 -22.11
C THR A 257 -6.00 7.51 -22.77
N ARG A 258 -5.78 7.72 -24.07
CA ARG A 258 -6.70 8.44 -24.96
C ARG A 258 -7.34 7.52 -26.00
N ASN A 259 -7.05 6.23 -25.91
CA ASN A 259 -7.61 5.23 -26.83
C ASN A 259 -9.10 4.92 -26.52
N PHE A 260 -9.59 5.34 -25.37
CA PHE A 260 -10.98 5.20 -24.95
C PHE A 260 -11.62 6.59 -24.77
N SER A 261 -12.93 6.66 -24.96
CA SER A 261 -13.69 7.89 -24.73
C SER A 261 -14.75 7.65 -23.64
N PRO A 262 -14.69 8.43 -22.53
CA PRO A 262 -13.76 9.49 -22.19
C PRO A 262 -12.35 9.00 -21.81
N ASN A 263 -11.36 9.90 -21.85
CA ASN A 263 -10.00 9.62 -21.37
C ASN A 263 -10.02 9.25 -19.88
N LEU A 264 -9.17 8.29 -19.51
CA LEU A 264 -9.04 7.82 -18.12
C LEU A 264 -7.61 7.37 -17.83
N TYR A 265 -7.30 7.23 -16.55
CA TYR A 265 -6.10 6.57 -16.09
C TYR A 265 -6.36 5.06 -15.96
N VAL A 266 -5.44 4.24 -16.45
CA VAL A 266 -5.52 2.77 -16.39
C VAL A 266 -4.36 2.18 -15.60
N TYR A 267 -4.59 0.98 -15.07
CA TYR A 267 -3.67 0.21 -14.23
C TYR A 267 -3.75 -1.27 -14.58
N GLY A 268 -2.75 -2.05 -14.21
CA GLY A 268 -2.57 -3.45 -14.57
C GLY A 268 -1.40 -3.58 -15.54
N GLY A 269 -1.69 -3.88 -16.80
CA GLY A 269 -0.65 -4.00 -17.84
C GLY A 269 -0.08 -5.40 -17.97
N LEU A 270 -0.76 -6.43 -17.44
CA LEU A 270 -0.37 -7.82 -17.67
C LEU A 270 -0.64 -8.21 -19.11
N ILE A 271 0.29 -8.99 -19.67
CA ILE A 271 0.20 -9.46 -21.04
C ILE A 271 -0.66 -10.72 -21.09
N GLU A 272 -1.54 -10.79 -22.09
CA GLU A 272 -2.24 -12.01 -22.47
C GLU A 272 -1.54 -12.63 -23.67
N ASP A 273 -1.06 -13.86 -23.54
CA ASP A 273 -0.31 -14.57 -24.59
C ASP A 273 -0.72 -16.04 -24.67
N CYS A 274 -2.03 -16.32 -24.56
CA CYS A 274 -2.55 -17.67 -24.74
C CYS A 274 -2.49 -18.10 -26.23
N GLU A 275 -2.50 -19.39 -26.49
CA GLU A 275 -2.44 -19.96 -27.84
C GLU A 275 -3.52 -19.41 -28.79
N HIS A 276 -4.70 -19.11 -28.26
CA HIS A 276 -5.82 -18.55 -29.03
C HIS A 276 -5.59 -17.13 -29.54
N MET A 277 -4.60 -16.40 -29.03
CA MET A 277 -4.35 -15.01 -29.43
C MET A 277 -4.09 -14.88 -30.95
N SER A 278 -3.44 -15.87 -31.56
CA SER A 278 -3.18 -15.88 -33.00
C SER A 278 -4.43 -16.00 -33.87
N THR A 279 -5.53 -16.58 -33.34
CA THR A 279 -6.80 -16.81 -34.06
C THR A 279 -7.78 -15.66 -33.92
N ILE A 280 -7.52 -14.68 -33.01
CA ILE A 280 -8.41 -13.55 -32.77
C ILE A 280 -8.11 -12.44 -33.79
N GLU A 281 -8.89 -12.39 -34.85
CA GLU A 281 -8.76 -11.41 -35.94
C GLU A 281 -9.58 -10.16 -35.67
N VAL A 282 -9.07 -9.25 -34.84
CA VAL A 282 -9.68 -7.96 -34.54
C VAL A 282 -8.64 -6.84 -34.57
N LYS A 283 -9.09 -5.60 -34.74
CA LYS A 283 -8.20 -4.43 -34.77
C LYS A 283 -7.55 -4.19 -33.39
N PRO A 284 -6.31 -3.66 -33.34
CA PRO A 284 -5.72 -3.20 -32.07
C PRO A 284 -6.66 -2.24 -31.32
N GLY A 285 -6.69 -2.38 -29.99
CA GLY A 285 -7.58 -1.61 -29.11
C GLY A 285 -8.98 -2.19 -28.94
N THR A 286 -9.35 -3.24 -29.73
CA THR A 286 -10.62 -3.94 -29.55
C THR A 286 -10.60 -4.79 -28.29
N PHE A 287 -11.65 -4.71 -27.47
CA PHE A 287 -11.80 -5.58 -26.28
C PHE A 287 -12.10 -7.02 -26.73
N ILE A 288 -11.42 -7.97 -26.09
CA ILE A 288 -11.43 -9.40 -26.49
C ILE A 288 -11.89 -10.34 -25.37
N GLY A 289 -12.01 -9.85 -24.14
CA GLY A 289 -12.50 -10.66 -23.03
C GLY A 289 -12.47 -9.94 -21.69
N VAL A 290 -13.09 -10.57 -20.71
CA VAL A 290 -13.15 -10.13 -19.31
C VAL A 290 -12.81 -11.27 -18.36
N ARG A 291 -12.19 -10.94 -17.24
CA ARG A 291 -11.93 -11.84 -16.09
C ARG A 291 -11.88 -11.01 -14.82
N ASN A 292 -12.52 -11.46 -13.74
CA ASN A 292 -12.39 -10.86 -12.41
C ASN A 292 -12.45 -9.31 -12.41
N ASP A 293 -13.46 -8.75 -13.08
CA ASP A 293 -13.65 -7.30 -13.27
C ASP A 293 -12.52 -6.56 -14.05
N ALA A 294 -11.54 -7.29 -14.60
CA ALA A 294 -10.58 -6.78 -15.56
C ALA A 294 -11.04 -6.95 -17.00
N VAL A 295 -10.54 -6.13 -17.90
CA VAL A 295 -10.81 -6.19 -19.34
C VAL A 295 -9.52 -6.34 -20.14
N CYS A 296 -9.53 -7.19 -21.16
CA CYS A 296 -8.42 -7.38 -22.08
C CYS A 296 -8.72 -6.76 -23.43
N PHE A 297 -7.73 -6.07 -24.03
CA PHE A 297 -7.80 -5.58 -25.40
C PHE A 297 -6.65 -6.11 -26.27
N LYS A 298 -6.91 -6.25 -27.56
CA LYS A 298 -5.93 -6.70 -28.57
C LYS A 298 -4.87 -5.66 -28.83
N THR A 299 -3.62 -6.07 -28.94
CA THR A 299 -2.48 -5.21 -29.26
C THR A 299 -2.03 -5.36 -30.73
N LEU A 300 -1.19 -4.43 -31.18
CA LEU A 300 -0.68 -4.38 -32.57
C LEU A 300 0.12 -5.62 -32.96
N ASP A 301 0.87 -6.18 -32.02
CA ASP A 301 1.74 -7.36 -32.17
C ASP A 301 1.02 -8.69 -31.92
N GLY A 302 -0.32 -8.67 -31.91
CA GLY A 302 -1.12 -9.88 -31.84
C GLY A 302 -1.37 -10.44 -30.45
N LYS A 303 -0.83 -9.83 -29.39
CA LYS A 303 -1.06 -10.19 -27.98
C LYS A 303 -2.27 -9.44 -27.40
N GLY A 304 -2.51 -9.62 -26.11
CA GLY A 304 -3.49 -8.84 -25.36
C GLY A 304 -2.87 -8.12 -24.16
N ILE A 305 -3.57 -7.08 -23.69
CA ILE A 305 -3.23 -6.38 -22.44
C ILE A 305 -4.44 -6.32 -21.54
N TRP A 306 -4.23 -6.74 -20.29
CA TRP A 306 -5.20 -6.66 -19.23
C TRP A 306 -5.15 -5.29 -18.52
N ILE A 307 -6.29 -4.61 -18.49
CA ILE A 307 -6.54 -3.47 -17.62
C ILE A 307 -7.33 -3.98 -16.42
N THR A 308 -6.72 -3.95 -15.25
CA THR A 308 -7.37 -4.44 -14.02
C THR A 308 -8.18 -3.36 -13.33
N HIS A 309 -7.69 -2.13 -13.32
CA HIS A 309 -8.32 -0.99 -12.65
C HIS A 309 -8.27 0.27 -13.52
N GLY A 310 -9.18 1.17 -13.23
CA GLY A 310 -9.22 2.48 -13.85
C GLY A 310 -9.56 3.60 -12.86
N ARG A 311 -9.31 4.83 -13.29
CA ARG A 311 -9.68 6.04 -12.54
C ARG A 311 -10.07 7.17 -13.50
N ARG A 312 -11.15 7.87 -13.20
CA ARG A 312 -11.58 9.06 -13.94
C ARG A 312 -10.53 10.15 -13.86
N VAL A 313 -10.33 10.89 -14.94
CA VAL A 313 -9.49 12.09 -14.94
C VAL A 313 -10.18 13.17 -14.11
N LYS A 314 -9.48 13.75 -13.15
CA LYS A 314 -9.99 14.85 -12.33
C LYS A 314 -10.17 16.10 -13.20
N ARG A 315 -11.37 16.66 -13.21
CA ARG A 315 -11.70 17.94 -13.84
C ARG A 315 -11.38 19.10 -12.87
N LYS A 316 -11.29 20.31 -13.38
CA LYS A 316 -11.08 21.50 -12.52
C LYS A 316 -12.21 21.73 -11.51
N THR A 317 -13.42 21.26 -11.85
CA THR A 317 -14.62 21.35 -11.00
C THR A 317 -14.69 20.27 -9.92
N ASP A 318 -13.90 19.19 -10.04
CA ASP A 318 -13.92 18.13 -9.06
C ASP A 318 -13.12 18.55 -7.81
N PRO A 319 -13.68 18.46 -6.60
CA PRO A 319 -12.99 18.90 -5.38
C PRO A 319 -11.80 18.01 -5.05
N THR A 320 -11.93 16.70 -5.27
CA THR A 320 -10.95 15.69 -4.89
C THR A 320 -10.62 14.75 -6.06
N LEU A 321 -9.74 13.77 -5.85
CA LEU A 321 -9.49 12.71 -6.82
C LEU A 321 -10.65 11.70 -6.82
N TRP A 322 -10.86 11.06 -7.97
CA TRP A 322 -11.77 9.92 -8.09
C TRP A 322 -11.16 8.65 -7.50
N PRO A 323 -11.96 7.71 -6.96
CA PRO A 323 -11.49 6.40 -6.54
C PRO A 323 -10.85 5.63 -7.70
N LYS A 324 -9.89 4.77 -7.38
CA LYS A 324 -9.31 3.79 -8.30
C LYS A 324 -10.10 2.50 -8.13
N VAL A 325 -10.85 2.11 -9.14
CA VAL A 325 -11.83 1.01 -9.08
C VAL A 325 -11.52 -0.05 -10.14
N PRO A 326 -12.04 -1.28 -10.01
CA PRO A 326 -11.94 -2.31 -11.04
C PRO A 326 -12.39 -1.81 -12.40
N ALA A 327 -11.78 -2.32 -13.46
CA ALA A 327 -11.95 -1.77 -14.82
C ALA A 327 -13.39 -1.91 -15.33
N ILE A 328 -14.01 -3.08 -15.18
CA ILE A 328 -15.33 -3.35 -15.74
C ILE A 328 -16.41 -2.43 -15.18
N PRO A 329 -16.62 -2.29 -13.86
CA PRO A 329 -17.60 -1.36 -13.32
C PRO A 329 -17.40 0.07 -13.84
N LEU A 330 -16.15 0.52 -13.90
CA LEU A 330 -15.85 1.87 -14.39
C LEU A 330 -16.13 2.04 -15.88
N PHE A 331 -15.75 1.06 -16.71
CA PHE A 331 -15.90 1.14 -18.16
C PHE A 331 -17.37 1.08 -18.58
N VAL A 332 -18.18 0.28 -17.87
CA VAL A 332 -19.64 0.23 -18.06
C VAL A 332 -20.26 1.57 -17.67
N ASP A 333 -19.92 2.12 -16.52
CA ASP A 333 -20.44 3.39 -16.02
C ASP A 333 -20.05 4.59 -16.94
N LEU A 334 -18.90 4.50 -17.61
CA LEU A 334 -18.46 5.50 -18.60
C LEU A 334 -19.01 5.24 -20.00
N GLY A 335 -19.73 4.15 -20.23
CA GLY A 335 -20.23 3.77 -21.56
C GLY A 335 -19.13 3.32 -22.54
N ILE A 336 -17.94 2.98 -22.04
CA ILE A 336 -16.81 2.48 -22.85
C ILE A 336 -17.06 1.02 -23.26
N VAL A 337 -17.68 0.24 -22.37
CA VAL A 337 -17.99 -1.18 -22.56
C VAL A 337 -19.49 -1.42 -22.32
N ASP A 338 -20.10 -2.18 -23.25
CA ASP A 338 -21.41 -2.78 -23.07
C ASP A 338 -21.20 -4.30 -22.87
N LEU A 339 -21.42 -4.78 -21.66
CA LEU A 339 -21.19 -6.19 -21.31
C LEU A 339 -21.99 -7.17 -22.16
N LYS A 340 -23.17 -6.76 -22.66
CA LYS A 340 -24.01 -7.61 -23.52
C LYS A 340 -23.43 -7.81 -24.93
N LYS A 341 -22.54 -6.90 -25.35
CA LYS A 341 -21.91 -6.90 -26.67
C LYS A 341 -20.43 -7.25 -26.62
N LEU A 342 -19.87 -7.36 -25.41
CA LEU A 342 -18.46 -7.64 -25.24
C LEU A 342 -18.17 -9.10 -25.60
N PRO A 343 -17.33 -9.36 -26.61
CA PRO A 343 -16.98 -10.72 -26.98
C PRO A 343 -16.10 -11.35 -25.91
N GLN A 344 -16.26 -12.65 -25.69
CA GLN A 344 -15.38 -13.46 -24.86
C GLN A 344 -14.63 -14.44 -25.75
N PHE A 345 -13.51 -13.99 -26.30
CA PHE A 345 -12.64 -14.84 -27.13
C PHE A 345 -11.62 -15.61 -26.31
N LEU A 346 -11.31 -15.11 -25.09
CA LEU A 346 -10.30 -15.70 -24.24
C LEU A 346 -10.84 -16.93 -23.47
N PRO A 347 -10.01 -17.92 -23.16
CA PRO A 347 -10.38 -19.05 -22.34
C PRO A 347 -10.88 -18.60 -20.97
N LEU A 348 -11.88 -19.31 -20.44
CA LEU A 348 -12.32 -19.13 -19.05
C LEU A 348 -11.23 -19.62 -18.10
N LEU A 349 -11.24 -19.09 -16.88
CA LEU A 349 -10.38 -19.60 -15.82
C LEU A 349 -10.83 -21.02 -15.41
N PRO A 350 -9.91 -21.88 -14.98
CA PRO A 350 -10.24 -23.20 -14.48
C PRO A 350 -11.19 -23.12 -13.27
N GLU A 351 -12.19 -23.99 -13.22
CA GLU A 351 -13.16 -24.04 -12.10
C GLU A 351 -12.53 -24.51 -10.78
N ASP A 352 -11.44 -25.28 -10.86
CA ASP A 352 -10.64 -25.73 -9.72
C ASP A 352 -9.58 -24.71 -9.28
N PHE A 353 -9.58 -23.54 -9.90
CA PHE A 353 -8.60 -22.46 -9.65
C PHE A 353 -7.15 -22.82 -9.97
N ALA A 354 -6.89 -23.85 -10.79
CA ALA A 354 -5.53 -24.19 -11.17
C ALA A 354 -4.80 -23.00 -11.79
N LYS A 355 -3.50 -22.89 -11.48
CA LYS A 355 -2.63 -21.87 -12.10
C LYS A 355 -2.46 -22.14 -13.59
N LEU A 356 -2.59 -21.10 -14.39
CA LEU A 356 -2.32 -21.16 -15.81
C LEU A 356 -0.81 -21.05 -16.09
N ASP A 357 -0.33 -21.78 -17.09
CA ASP A 357 1.10 -21.93 -17.43
C ASP A 357 1.60 -20.97 -18.50
N TYR A 358 0.77 -19.97 -18.87
CA TYR A 358 1.11 -18.96 -19.87
C TYR A 358 0.88 -17.54 -19.32
N PRO A 359 1.51 -16.50 -19.89
CA PRO A 359 1.32 -15.12 -19.47
C PRO A 359 -0.14 -14.68 -19.63
N THR A 360 -0.78 -14.36 -18.53
CA THR A 360 -2.19 -13.94 -18.45
C THR A 360 -2.50 -13.24 -17.13
N PHE A 361 -3.70 -12.72 -16.99
CA PHE A 361 -4.23 -12.20 -15.72
C PHE A 361 -4.98 -13.30 -14.98
N GLN A 362 -4.48 -13.65 -13.81
CA GLN A 362 -5.13 -14.55 -12.85
C GLN A 362 -4.76 -14.11 -11.44
N GLU A 363 -5.68 -13.46 -10.73
CA GLU A 363 -5.41 -12.90 -9.39
C GLU A 363 -5.61 -13.88 -8.23
N LEU A 364 -6.24 -15.03 -8.52
CA LEU A 364 -6.52 -16.08 -7.54
C LEU A 364 -6.26 -17.45 -8.17
N TYR A 365 -5.35 -18.24 -7.59
CA TYR A 365 -5.05 -19.59 -8.07
C TYR A 365 -4.49 -20.49 -6.97
N VAL A 366 -4.58 -21.81 -7.20
CA VAL A 366 -4.12 -22.87 -6.31
C VAL A 366 -3.05 -23.69 -7.01
N GLU A 367 -1.96 -23.96 -6.30
CA GLU A 367 -0.93 -24.92 -6.67
C GLU A 367 -0.85 -26.00 -5.61
N TYR A 368 -0.54 -27.24 -5.99
CA TYR A 368 -0.45 -28.35 -5.07
C TYR A 368 0.96 -28.95 -5.10
N ASP A 369 1.57 -29.10 -3.91
CA ASP A 369 2.81 -29.85 -3.75
C ASP A 369 2.52 -31.22 -3.16
N GLU A 370 3.09 -32.26 -3.75
CA GLU A 370 3.15 -33.62 -3.16
C GLU A 370 4.45 -33.77 -2.39
N ILE A 371 4.33 -34.06 -1.11
CA ILE A 371 5.49 -34.30 -0.25
C ILE A 371 5.88 -35.80 -0.28
N ALA A 372 7.16 -36.09 -0.10
CA ALA A 372 7.72 -37.46 -0.17
C ALA A 372 7.00 -38.51 0.69
N THR A 373 6.16 -38.09 1.62
CA THR A 373 5.32 -38.94 2.48
C THR A 373 3.95 -39.29 1.88
N GLY A 374 3.65 -38.87 0.65
CA GLY A 374 2.33 -39.03 0.02
C GLY A 374 1.27 -38.06 0.56
N GLN A 375 1.68 -37.03 1.28
CA GLN A 375 0.82 -35.95 1.79
C GLN A 375 0.85 -34.76 0.84
N ARG A 376 -0.28 -34.08 0.71
CA ARG A 376 -0.40 -32.89 -0.16
C ARG A 376 -0.53 -31.61 0.64
N VAL A 377 -0.01 -30.54 0.04
CA VAL A 377 -0.17 -29.16 0.52
C VAL A 377 -0.78 -28.33 -0.61
N ALA A 378 -1.81 -27.54 -0.30
CA ALA A 378 -2.39 -26.56 -1.21
C ALA A 378 -1.80 -25.18 -0.93
N TYR A 379 -1.30 -24.51 -1.94
CA TYR A 379 -0.83 -23.14 -1.89
C TYR A 379 -1.83 -22.25 -2.62
N LEU A 380 -2.54 -21.41 -1.87
CA LEU A 380 -3.51 -20.47 -2.40
C LEU A 380 -2.84 -19.10 -2.54
N THR A 381 -2.60 -18.68 -3.77
CA THR A 381 -2.16 -17.32 -4.10
C THR A 381 -3.37 -16.44 -4.38
N PHE A 382 -3.39 -15.24 -3.77
CA PHE A 382 -4.38 -14.20 -4.02
C PHE A 382 -3.68 -12.84 -4.11
N ASP A 383 -3.36 -12.42 -5.33
CA ASP A 383 -2.66 -11.14 -5.59
C ASP A 383 -3.66 -10.05 -5.96
N PHE A 384 -4.48 -9.67 -5.00
CA PHE A 384 -5.47 -8.62 -5.16
C PHE A 384 -4.81 -7.25 -5.20
N TYR A 385 -5.25 -6.42 -6.11
CA TYR A 385 -4.67 -5.10 -6.34
C TYR A 385 -4.62 -4.25 -5.05
N ASN A 386 -3.41 -3.80 -4.69
CA ASN A 386 -3.11 -3.14 -3.41
C ASN A 386 -3.46 -3.96 -2.15
N GLY A 387 -3.62 -5.27 -2.25
CA GLY A 387 -3.97 -6.15 -1.14
C GLY A 387 -5.39 -5.94 -0.60
N ALA A 388 -6.23 -5.18 -1.29
CA ALA A 388 -7.61 -4.93 -0.87
C ALA A 388 -8.54 -6.04 -1.38
N MET A 389 -9.48 -6.47 -0.54
CA MET A 389 -10.41 -7.55 -0.83
C MET A 389 -11.83 -7.01 -0.97
N SER A 390 -12.35 -6.96 -2.21
CA SER A 390 -13.75 -6.58 -2.46
C SER A 390 -14.71 -7.71 -2.07
N THR A 391 -15.99 -7.38 -1.96
CA THR A 391 -17.06 -8.37 -1.71
C THR A 391 -17.00 -9.52 -2.72
N ASN A 392 -16.76 -9.23 -4.00
CA ASN A 392 -16.67 -10.24 -5.05
C ASN A 392 -15.41 -11.11 -4.90
N GLN A 393 -14.25 -10.50 -4.64
CA GLN A 393 -13.00 -11.22 -4.41
C GLN A 393 -13.04 -12.12 -3.18
N CYS A 394 -13.70 -11.68 -2.09
CA CYS A 394 -13.93 -12.55 -0.92
C CYS A 394 -14.80 -13.75 -1.26
N ARG A 395 -15.86 -13.58 -2.06
CA ARG A 395 -16.70 -14.70 -2.52
C ARG A 395 -15.93 -15.68 -3.40
N GLN A 396 -15.09 -15.19 -4.31
CA GLN A 396 -14.21 -16.03 -5.13
C GLN A 396 -13.20 -16.78 -4.27
N MET A 397 -12.62 -16.12 -3.26
CA MET A 397 -11.71 -16.76 -2.31
C MET A 397 -12.42 -17.85 -1.50
N CYS A 398 -13.67 -17.64 -1.04
CA CYS A 398 -14.47 -18.68 -0.42
C CYS A 398 -14.73 -19.86 -1.37
N ALA A 399 -14.97 -19.60 -2.66
CA ALA A 399 -15.12 -20.67 -3.65
C ALA A 399 -13.82 -21.48 -3.83
N ALA A 400 -12.67 -20.80 -3.91
CA ALA A 400 -11.37 -21.47 -3.99
C ALA A 400 -11.06 -22.30 -2.73
N LEU A 401 -11.30 -21.76 -1.53
CA LEU A 401 -11.12 -22.48 -0.27
C LEU A 401 -12.04 -23.70 -0.16
N ARG A 402 -13.28 -23.59 -0.65
CA ARG A 402 -14.21 -24.72 -0.74
C ARG A 402 -13.71 -25.78 -1.72
N SER A 403 -13.28 -25.38 -2.91
CA SER A 403 -12.69 -26.28 -3.91
C SER A 403 -11.49 -27.03 -3.33
N ILE A 404 -10.57 -26.35 -2.62
CA ILE A 404 -9.46 -26.98 -1.92
C ILE A 404 -9.96 -28.02 -0.89
N LEU A 405 -10.96 -27.64 -0.09
CA LEU A 405 -11.51 -28.52 0.95
C LEU A 405 -12.15 -29.79 0.36
N GLU A 406 -12.82 -29.66 -0.80
CA GLU A 406 -13.46 -30.75 -1.53
C GLU A 406 -12.43 -31.74 -2.15
N THR A 407 -11.19 -31.30 -2.40
CA THR A 407 -10.11 -32.19 -2.86
C THR A 407 -9.56 -33.11 -1.76
N HIS A 408 -9.87 -32.82 -0.49
CA HIS A 408 -9.45 -33.63 0.64
C HIS A 408 -10.34 -34.87 0.75
N THR A 409 -9.73 -36.05 0.57
CA THR A 409 -10.38 -37.37 0.72
C THR A 409 -9.47 -38.30 1.47
N ASP A 410 -10.01 -39.46 1.96
CA ASP A 410 -9.21 -40.47 2.64
C ASP A 410 -8.12 -41.08 1.73
N SER A 411 -8.40 -41.17 0.42
CA SER A 411 -7.45 -41.68 -0.58
C SER A 411 -6.46 -40.60 -1.08
N ASN A 412 -6.74 -39.34 -0.83
CA ASN A 412 -5.93 -38.18 -1.29
C ASN A 412 -5.92 -37.10 -0.21
N PRO A 413 -5.28 -37.32 0.94
CA PRO A 413 -5.36 -36.42 2.08
C PRO A 413 -4.60 -35.13 1.84
N LEU A 414 -5.23 -34.01 2.22
CA LEU A 414 -4.61 -32.70 2.29
C LEU A 414 -4.14 -32.46 3.73
N SER A 415 -2.85 -32.17 3.90
CA SER A 415 -2.24 -31.97 5.23
C SER A 415 -2.24 -30.52 5.66
N ALA A 416 -2.07 -29.61 4.71
CA ALA A 416 -2.06 -28.18 4.98
C ALA A 416 -2.60 -27.35 3.80
N VAL A 417 -3.14 -26.19 4.13
CA VAL A 417 -3.44 -25.10 3.19
C VAL A 417 -2.61 -23.87 3.57
N VAL A 418 -1.92 -23.28 2.59
CA VAL A 418 -1.04 -22.14 2.75
C VAL A 418 -1.63 -20.93 2.04
N LEU A 419 -1.91 -19.86 2.77
CA LEU A 419 -2.36 -18.58 2.24
C LEU A 419 -1.13 -17.72 1.95
N LEU A 420 -0.85 -17.45 0.67
CA LEU A 420 0.38 -16.75 0.27
C LEU A 420 0.23 -15.23 0.10
N GLY A 421 -0.94 -14.76 -0.30
CA GLY A 421 -1.08 -13.36 -0.75
C GLY A 421 -0.27 -13.07 -2.01
N GLY A 422 -0.12 -11.80 -2.34
CA GLY A 422 0.71 -11.28 -3.43
C GLY A 422 1.78 -10.33 -2.92
N THR A 423 1.97 -9.19 -3.61
CA THR A 423 2.87 -8.10 -3.18
C THR A 423 2.46 -7.44 -1.86
N TYR A 424 1.20 -7.58 -1.49
CA TYR A 424 0.66 -7.47 -0.14
C TYR A 424 0.13 -8.84 0.28
N PHE A 425 0.15 -9.14 1.58
CA PHE A 425 -0.66 -10.26 2.06
C PHE A 425 -2.14 -9.88 1.99
N SER A 426 -2.58 -8.91 2.77
CA SER A 426 -3.89 -8.27 2.62
C SER A 426 -3.96 -6.97 3.40
N ASN A 427 -4.79 -6.02 2.93
CA ASN A 427 -5.14 -4.78 3.62
C ASN A 427 -6.62 -4.75 4.07
N GLY A 428 -7.31 -5.90 4.06
CA GLY A 428 -8.71 -6.01 4.44
C GLY A 428 -9.67 -5.46 3.38
N ILE A 429 -10.78 -4.86 3.80
CA ILE A 429 -11.88 -4.42 2.92
C ILE A 429 -11.45 -3.41 1.84
N HIS A 430 -12.11 -3.46 0.69
CA HIS A 430 -11.74 -2.67 -0.50
C HIS A 430 -12.32 -1.26 -0.48
N LEU A 431 -11.63 -0.33 0.22
CA LEU A 431 -12.11 1.04 0.46
C LEU A 431 -12.45 1.82 -0.82
N ASN A 432 -11.73 1.60 -1.95
CA ASN A 432 -12.02 2.30 -3.20
C ASN A 432 -13.36 1.83 -3.83
N VAL A 433 -13.65 0.53 -3.77
CA VAL A 433 -14.95 -0.02 -4.22
C VAL A 433 -16.07 0.52 -3.35
N ILE A 434 -15.89 0.48 -2.03
CA ILE A 434 -16.83 1.04 -1.06
C ILE A 434 -17.11 2.51 -1.34
N GLU A 435 -16.06 3.33 -1.53
CA GLU A 435 -16.19 4.78 -1.79
C GLU A 435 -16.89 5.09 -3.13
N SER A 436 -16.80 4.19 -4.10
CA SER A 436 -17.44 4.36 -5.40
C SER A 436 -18.88 3.82 -5.46
N SER A 437 -19.30 3.09 -4.43
CA SER A 437 -20.65 2.52 -4.34
C SER A 437 -21.70 3.62 -4.18
N PRO A 438 -22.89 3.47 -4.76
CA PRO A 438 -24.04 4.34 -4.49
C PRO A 438 -24.44 4.37 -3.01
N ASP A 439 -24.23 3.26 -2.28
CA ASP A 439 -24.43 3.15 -0.84
C ASP A 439 -23.17 2.57 -0.17
N PRO A 440 -22.22 3.43 0.24
CA PRO A 440 -20.98 2.98 0.85
C PRO A 440 -21.16 2.25 2.18
N ALA A 441 -22.20 2.56 2.95
CA ALA A 441 -22.47 1.87 4.22
C ALA A 441 -22.88 0.41 3.95
N HIS A 442 -23.76 0.21 2.99
CA HIS A 442 -24.23 -1.12 2.61
C HIS A 442 -23.12 -1.97 1.96
N GLU A 443 -22.30 -1.36 1.08
CA GLU A 443 -21.13 -2.06 0.51
C GLU A 443 -20.10 -2.41 1.58
N SER A 444 -19.87 -1.53 2.57
CA SER A 444 -19.00 -1.85 3.72
C SER A 444 -19.52 -3.06 4.49
N TRP A 445 -20.83 -3.11 4.74
CA TRP A 445 -21.47 -4.23 5.42
C TRP A 445 -21.36 -5.54 4.62
N ALA A 446 -21.61 -5.48 3.32
CA ALA A 446 -21.48 -6.65 2.44
C ALA A 446 -20.04 -7.17 2.42
N ASN A 447 -19.06 -6.26 2.32
CA ASN A 447 -17.65 -6.60 2.25
C ASN A 447 -17.14 -7.20 3.57
N ILE A 448 -17.50 -6.60 4.74
CA ILE A 448 -17.05 -7.14 6.02
C ILE A 448 -17.67 -8.51 6.33
N ASN A 449 -18.91 -8.75 5.91
CA ASN A 449 -19.51 -10.07 6.03
C ASN A 449 -18.80 -11.10 5.15
N ALA A 450 -18.47 -10.73 3.91
CA ALA A 450 -17.78 -11.63 2.99
C ALA A 450 -16.35 -11.98 3.43
N ILE A 451 -15.62 -11.02 4.04
CA ILE A 451 -14.28 -11.33 4.57
C ILE A 451 -14.37 -12.20 5.83
N ASN A 452 -15.40 -12.02 6.67
CA ASN A 452 -15.66 -12.92 7.80
C ASN A 452 -15.87 -14.37 7.36
N ASP A 453 -16.55 -14.58 6.21
CA ASP A 453 -16.74 -15.92 5.64
C ASP A 453 -15.41 -16.55 5.22
N VAL A 454 -14.47 -15.77 4.65
CA VAL A 454 -13.10 -16.25 4.34
C VAL A 454 -12.38 -16.70 5.61
N ILE A 455 -12.45 -15.91 6.67
CA ILE A 455 -11.75 -16.22 7.93
C ILE A 455 -12.35 -17.42 8.62
N LEU A 456 -13.64 -17.67 8.47
CA LEU A 456 -14.30 -18.85 9.02
C LEU A 456 -13.71 -20.16 8.48
N PHE A 457 -13.37 -20.22 7.18
CA PHE A 457 -12.65 -21.37 6.62
C PHE A 457 -11.34 -21.63 7.36
N VAL A 458 -10.57 -20.58 7.67
CA VAL A 458 -9.26 -20.65 8.31
C VAL A 458 -9.38 -21.03 9.80
N LEU A 459 -10.38 -20.50 10.49
CA LEU A 459 -10.59 -20.76 11.92
C LEU A 459 -11.22 -22.10 12.20
N HIS A 460 -12.14 -22.55 11.36
CA HIS A 460 -13.04 -23.66 11.66
C HIS A 460 -13.03 -24.75 10.59
N ASP A 461 -13.35 -24.44 9.30
CA ASP A 461 -13.71 -25.46 8.33
C ASP A 461 -12.54 -26.40 7.97
N PHE A 462 -11.32 -25.89 7.87
CA PHE A 462 -10.11 -26.71 7.70
C PHE A 462 -9.76 -27.46 8.98
N ALA A 463 -9.91 -26.84 10.15
CA ALA A 463 -9.57 -27.45 11.43
C ALA A 463 -10.42 -28.69 11.73
N VAL A 464 -11.74 -28.66 11.46
CA VAL A 464 -12.63 -29.82 11.64
C VAL A 464 -12.33 -30.98 10.70
N ARG A 465 -11.58 -30.74 9.61
CA ARG A 465 -11.07 -31.78 8.69
C ARG A 465 -9.63 -32.20 9.01
N GLY A 466 -9.04 -31.67 10.08
CA GLY A 466 -7.66 -31.97 10.49
C GLY A 466 -6.59 -31.36 9.56
N ILE A 467 -6.96 -30.40 8.70
CA ILE A 467 -6.08 -29.70 7.77
C ILE A 467 -5.46 -28.48 8.48
N THR A 468 -4.14 -28.40 8.47
CA THR A 468 -3.40 -27.27 9.07
C THR A 468 -3.49 -26.04 8.19
N THR A 469 -3.81 -24.89 8.78
CA THR A 469 -3.84 -23.60 8.08
C THR A 469 -2.55 -22.82 8.32
N VAL A 470 -1.93 -22.32 7.25
CA VAL A 470 -0.70 -21.54 7.30
C VAL A 470 -0.93 -20.21 6.61
N ALA A 471 -0.67 -19.09 7.29
CA ALA A 471 -0.57 -17.78 6.66
C ALA A 471 0.91 -17.47 6.41
N ALA A 472 1.31 -17.36 5.14
CA ALA A 472 2.69 -17.07 4.77
C ALA A 472 2.79 -15.67 4.15
N LEU A 473 3.21 -14.71 4.95
CA LEU A 473 3.25 -13.30 4.58
C LEU A 473 4.51 -12.99 3.77
N ARG A 474 4.35 -12.85 2.45
CA ARG A 474 5.38 -12.40 1.51
C ARG A 474 5.43 -10.87 1.39
N GLY A 475 4.36 -10.21 1.81
CA GLY A 475 4.19 -8.76 1.78
C GLY A 475 3.45 -8.25 3.00
N ASN A 476 3.35 -6.92 3.12
CA ASN A 476 2.74 -6.26 4.25
C ASN A 476 1.26 -6.64 4.44
N ALA A 477 0.81 -6.60 5.70
CA ALA A 477 -0.58 -6.81 6.08
C ALA A 477 -1.11 -5.63 6.91
N ALA A 478 -2.35 -5.21 6.67
CA ALA A 478 -2.98 -4.17 7.47
C ALA A 478 -4.45 -4.52 7.80
N ALA A 479 -4.95 -3.98 8.89
CA ALA A 479 -6.34 -4.14 9.32
C ALA A 479 -6.83 -5.60 9.24
N GLY A 480 -7.90 -5.90 8.49
CA GLY A 480 -8.42 -7.25 8.29
C GLY A 480 -7.44 -8.26 7.71
N GLY A 481 -6.38 -7.80 7.02
CA GLY A 481 -5.30 -8.68 6.56
C GLY A 481 -4.45 -9.22 7.70
N VAL A 482 -4.26 -8.46 8.77
CA VAL A 482 -3.59 -8.94 10.00
C VAL A 482 -4.49 -9.95 10.71
N ALA A 483 -5.81 -9.72 10.75
CA ALA A 483 -6.75 -10.66 11.35
C ALA A 483 -6.84 -11.98 10.57
N LEU A 484 -6.81 -11.91 9.23
CA LEU A 484 -6.75 -13.11 8.38
C LEU A 484 -5.49 -13.94 8.68
N ALA A 485 -4.34 -13.29 8.81
CA ALA A 485 -3.10 -13.97 9.19
C ALA A 485 -3.21 -14.58 10.60
N ALA A 486 -3.70 -13.81 11.57
CA ALA A 486 -3.84 -14.25 12.96
C ALA A 486 -4.79 -15.43 13.14
N ALA A 487 -5.74 -15.63 12.23
CA ALA A 487 -6.68 -16.76 12.26
C ALA A 487 -6.03 -18.12 11.93
N ALA A 488 -4.90 -18.15 11.23
CA ALA A 488 -4.22 -19.38 10.82
C ALA A 488 -3.61 -20.14 12.02
N ASP A 489 -3.39 -21.44 11.88
CA ASP A 489 -2.68 -22.23 12.89
C ASP A 489 -1.23 -21.80 13.03
N LEU A 490 -0.59 -21.49 11.91
CA LEU A 490 0.81 -21.05 11.82
C LEU A 490 0.90 -19.76 11.00
N VAL A 491 1.65 -18.80 11.50
CA VAL A 491 1.96 -17.56 10.77
C VAL A 491 3.45 -17.48 10.49
N LEU A 492 3.80 -17.57 9.20
CA LEU A 492 5.14 -17.33 8.67
C LEU A 492 5.20 -15.91 8.11
N ALA A 493 6.25 -15.18 8.39
CA ALA A 493 6.42 -13.84 7.81
C ALA A 493 7.86 -13.63 7.33
N GLY A 494 8.02 -13.05 6.14
CA GLY A 494 9.33 -12.56 5.71
C GLY A 494 9.83 -11.47 6.66
N GLU A 495 11.14 -11.41 6.91
CA GLU A 495 11.76 -10.45 7.83
C GLU A 495 11.48 -8.97 7.47
N HIS A 496 11.15 -8.71 6.20
CA HIS A 496 10.84 -7.38 5.69
C HIS A 496 9.36 -6.97 5.88
N VAL A 497 8.50 -7.87 6.33
CA VAL A 497 7.06 -7.61 6.45
C VAL A 497 6.77 -6.64 7.58
N VAL A 498 5.87 -5.71 7.30
CA VAL A 498 5.26 -4.80 8.28
C VAL A 498 3.80 -5.16 8.44
N MET A 499 3.35 -5.30 9.67
CA MET A 499 1.96 -5.52 10.04
C MET A 499 1.40 -4.26 10.73
N ASN A 500 0.17 -3.87 10.38
CA ASN A 500 -0.46 -2.71 11.00
C ASN A 500 -1.98 -2.93 11.21
N PRO A 501 -2.41 -3.36 12.39
CA PRO A 501 -3.83 -3.61 12.71
C PRO A 501 -4.63 -2.32 12.98
N ALA A 502 -4.51 -1.31 12.11
CA ALA A 502 -4.98 0.05 12.35
C ALA A 502 -6.46 0.27 11.97
N TYR A 503 -7.41 -0.52 12.47
CA TYR A 503 -8.85 -0.29 12.25
C TYR A 503 -9.31 1.10 12.71
N ARG A 504 -8.88 1.54 13.89
CA ARG A 504 -9.30 2.81 14.52
C ARG A 504 -8.85 4.03 13.74
N ALA A 505 -7.75 3.95 13.02
CA ALA A 505 -7.30 5.04 12.14
C ALA A 505 -8.35 5.40 11.07
N LEU A 506 -9.19 4.43 10.68
CA LEU A 506 -10.32 4.65 9.78
C LEU A 506 -11.65 4.87 10.53
N GLY A 507 -11.65 4.88 11.85
CA GLY A 507 -12.88 5.02 12.66
C GLY A 507 -13.71 3.74 12.72
N LEU A 508 -13.09 2.57 12.59
CA LEU A 508 -13.71 1.24 12.64
C LEU A 508 -13.36 0.52 13.94
N PHE A 509 -14.32 -0.21 14.50
CA PHE A 509 -14.09 -1.16 15.57
C PHE A 509 -13.24 -2.33 15.08
N GLY A 510 -13.54 -2.84 13.89
CA GLY A 510 -12.98 -4.04 13.31
C GLY A 510 -13.94 -5.24 13.44
N SER A 511 -13.69 -6.24 12.62
CA SER A 511 -14.38 -7.52 12.68
C SER A 511 -13.36 -8.62 12.41
N GLU A 512 -13.65 -9.61 11.59
CA GLU A 512 -12.72 -10.66 11.17
C GLU A 512 -12.26 -11.55 12.34
N TYR A 513 -13.14 -11.70 13.34
CA TYR A 513 -12.87 -12.46 14.57
C TYR A 513 -11.61 -11.99 15.34
N HIS A 514 -11.21 -10.71 15.13
CA HIS A 514 -10.00 -10.17 15.76
C HIS A 514 -10.08 -10.16 17.30
N THR A 515 -11.28 -10.04 17.86
CA THR A 515 -11.50 -10.05 19.32
C THR A 515 -11.14 -11.38 19.98
N ILE A 516 -11.11 -12.49 19.22
CA ILE A 516 -10.66 -13.79 19.74
C ILE A 516 -9.28 -14.18 19.21
N THR A 517 -8.95 -13.84 17.95
CA THR A 517 -7.68 -14.26 17.35
C THR A 517 -6.49 -13.49 17.92
N TYR A 518 -6.61 -12.18 18.07
CA TYR A 518 -5.52 -11.38 18.67
C TYR A 518 -5.34 -11.75 20.14
N HIS A 519 -6.42 -11.76 20.93
CA HIS A 519 -6.31 -12.10 22.35
C HIS A 519 -5.84 -13.55 22.56
N GLY A 520 -6.25 -14.46 21.71
CA GLY A 520 -5.81 -15.87 21.78
C GLY A 520 -4.33 -16.05 21.48
N ARG A 521 -3.78 -15.25 20.55
CA ARG A 521 -2.36 -15.31 20.17
C ARG A 521 -1.45 -14.54 21.13
N VAL A 522 -1.79 -13.29 21.43
CA VAL A 522 -0.86 -12.36 22.12
C VAL A 522 -1.30 -12.05 23.56
N GLY A 523 -2.46 -12.56 23.99
CA GLY A 523 -3.07 -12.20 25.27
C GLY A 523 -3.86 -10.90 25.20
N HIS A 524 -4.65 -10.65 26.25
CA HIS A 524 -5.62 -9.53 26.28
C HIS A 524 -4.93 -8.16 26.21
N ASP A 525 -3.91 -7.93 27.05
CA ASP A 525 -3.27 -6.61 27.18
C ASP A 525 -2.51 -6.25 25.89
N ALA A 526 -1.69 -7.16 25.34
CA ALA A 526 -0.96 -6.91 24.11
C ALA A 526 -1.93 -6.76 22.91
N GLY A 527 -3.01 -7.54 22.85
CA GLY A 527 -4.04 -7.41 21.82
C GLY A 527 -4.75 -6.05 21.88
N HIS A 528 -5.05 -5.57 23.08
CA HIS A 528 -5.63 -4.25 23.28
C HIS A 528 -4.68 -3.12 22.83
N HIS A 529 -3.39 -3.22 23.19
CA HIS A 529 -2.38 -2.26 22.75
C HIS A 529 -2.20 -2.25 21.22
N LEU A 530 -2.13 -3.41 20.57
CA LEU A 530 -2.06 -3.49 19.10
C LEU A 530 -3.17 -2.71 18.40
N LEU A 531 -4.41 -2.82 18.91
CA LEU A 531 -5.56 -2.14 18.33
C LEU A 531 -5.59 -0.64 18.64
N ARG A 532 -5.16 -0.26 19.86
CA ARG A 532 -5.22 1.12 20.34
C ARG A 532 -4.10 1.99 19.81
N ASP A 533 -2.87 1.47 19.77
CA ASP A 533 -1.69 2.28 19.47
C ASP A 533 -1.57 2.54 17.97
N MET A 534 -2.18 1.68 17.12
CA MET A 534 -2.22 1.82 15.65
C MET A 534 -0.84 2.07 15.04
N LEU A 535 0.21 1.51 15.67
CA LEU A 535 1.58 1.61 15.20
C LEU A 535 1.92 0.41 14.31
N PRO A 536 2.78 0.61 13.30
CA PRO A 536 3.31 -0.51 12.54
C PRO A 536 4.19 -1.38 13.45
N VAL A 537 4.14 -2.70 13.24
CA VAL A 537 5.00 -3.70 13.88
C VAL A 537 5.81 -4.45 12.84
N SER A 538 7.09 -4.68 13.09
CA SER A 538 7.93 -5.52 12.25
C SER A 538 7.60 -7.00 12.45
N ALA A 539 8.02 -7.87 11.52
CA ALA A 539 7.86 -9.32 11.66
C ALA A 539 8.52 -9.84 12.95
N HIS A 540 9.67 -9.29 13.35
CA HIS A 540 10.36 -9.67 14.59
C HIS A 540 9.57 -9.25 15.84
N GLN A 541 9.12 -8.00 15.91
CA GLN A 541 8.27 -7.53 17.02
C GLN A 541 6.95 -8.32 17.08
N ALA A 542 6.35 -8.64 15.93
CA ALA A 542 5.15 -9.47 15.86
C ALA A 542 5.41 -10.90 16.37
N LYS A 543 6.60 -11.47 16.14
CA LYS A 543 7.02 -12.74 16.71
C LYS A 543 7.22 -12.66 18.22
N ASP A 544 7.88 -11.61 18.71
CA ASP A 544 8.13 -11.43 20.13
C ASP A 544 6.85 -11.39 20.97
N ILE A 545 5.76 -10.83 20.42
CA ILE A 545 4.45 -10.81 21.08
C ILE A 545 3.55 -12.02 20.75
N GLY A 546 3.97 -12.93 19.86
CA GLY A 546 3.23 -14.15 19.49
C GLY A 546 2.21 -13.99 18.35
N LEU A 547 2.20 -12.84 17.64
CA LEU A 547 1.34 -12.63 16.47
C LEU A 547 1.87 -13.37 15.24
N VAL A 548 3.21 -13.51 15.13
CA VAL A 548 3.92 -14.31 14.12
C VAL A 548 4.63 -15.45 14.83
N ASP A 549 4.59 -16.66 14.26
CA ASP A 549 5.24 -17.83 14.84
C ASP A 549 6.69 -17.94 14.36
N VAL A 550 6.93 -17.71 13.05
CA VAL A 550 8.27 -17.84 12.44
C VAL A 550 8.56 -16.66 11.52
N VAL A 551 9.72 -16.05 11.70
CA VAL A 551 10.28 -15.08 10.75
C VAL A 551 11.26 -15.81 9.84
N LEU A 552 11.04 -15.69 8.53
CA LEU A 552 11.86 -16.33 7.50
C LEU A 552 12.76 -15.28 6.82
N PRO A 553 14.02 -15.64 6.54
CA PRO A 553 14.92 -14.77 5.80
C PRO A 553 14.60 -14.77 4.31
N GLY A 554 15.12 -13.78 3.60
CA GLY A 554 15.02 -13.68 2.15
C GLY A 554 13.91 -12.76 1.68
N TYR A 555 13.84 -12.62 0.35
CA TYR A 555 12.88 -11.77 -0.34
C TYR A 555 12.57 -12.37 -1.73
N GLY A 556 11.34 -12.18 -2.24
CA GLY A 556 10.91 -12.73 -3.51
C GLY A 556 11.07 -14.26 -3.57
N GLU A 557 11.66 -14.78 -4.61
CA GLU A 557 11.84 -16.22 -4.86
C GLU A 557 12.58 -16.96 -3.73
N SER A 558 13.58 -16.31 -3.11
CA SER A 558 14.30 -16.92 -1.98
C SER A 558 13.42 -17.09 -0.74
N LEU A 559 12.50 -16.17 -0.50
CA LEU A 559 11.51 -16.28 0.56
C LEU A 559 10.47 -17.38 0.23
N ASP A 560 10.01 -17.45 -1.02
CA ASP A 560 9.08 -18.50 -1.45
C ASP A 560 9.70 -19.88 -1.25
N THR A 561 10.96 -20.06 -1.63
CA THR A 561 11.73 -21.29 -1.35
C THR A 561 11.78 -21.61 0.14
N ALA A 562 12.02 -20.61 0.99
CA ALA A 562 12.07 -20.79 2.45
C ALA A 562 10.69 -21.18 3.02
N ILE A 563 9.59 -20.61 2.50
CA ILE A 563 8.21 -20.96 2.87
C ILE A 563 7.92 -22.41 2.51
N HIS A 564 8.16 -22.80 1.24
CA HIS A 564 7.91 -24.18 0.78
C HIS A 564 8.72 -25.19 1.60
N LYS A 565 9.99 -24.91 1.86
CA LYS A 565 10.84 -25.76 2.71
C LYS A 565 10.26 -25.92 4.12
N HIS A 566 9.91 -24.82 4.77
CA HIS A 566 9.37 -24.84 6.15
C HIS A 566 8.05 -25.61 6.23
N VAL A 567 7.15 -25.41 5.27
CA VAL A 567 5.86 -26.13 5.20
C VAL A 567 6.08 -27.62 4.93
N SER A 568 7.00 -27.97 4.04
CA SER A 568 7.35 -29.37 3.77
C SER A 568 7.91 -30.08 5.01
N GLU A 569 8.79 -29.42 5.77
CA GLU A 569 9.33 -29.92 7.05
C GLU A 569 8.21 -30.09 8.09
N LEU A 570 7.32 -29.09 8.24
CA LEU A 570 6.16 -29.14 9.13
C LEU A 570 5.29 -30.38 8.88
N VAL A 571 4.94 -30.62 7.62
CA VAL A 571 4.07 -31.73 7.22
C VAL A 571 4.80 -33.06 7.37
N SER A 572 6.06 -33.17 6.91
CA SER A 572 6.84 -34.41 6.99
C SER A 572 7.08 -34.87 8.43
N THR A 573 7.22 -33.95 9.37
CA THR A 573 7.41 -34.24 10.80
C THR A 573 6.09 -34.37 11.56
N ASN A 574 4.95 -34.24 10.89
CA ASN A 574 3.59 -34.27 11.46
C ASN A 574 3.43 -33.34 12.67
N GLN A 575 4.07 -32.16 12.62
CA GLN A 575 3.90 -31.13 13.64
C GLN A 575 2.49 -30.55 13.58
N LYS A 576 1.90 -30.30 14.74
CA LYS A 576 0.57 -29.67 14.86
C LYS A 576 0.74 -28.30 15.49
N PRO A 577 0.85 -27.21 14.67
CA PRO A 577 0.82 -25.84 15.17
C PRO A 577 -0.59 -25.45 15.66
N GLY A 578 -0.77 -24.21 16.06
CA GLY A 578 -2.10 -23.72 16.47
C GLY A 578 -2.45 -24.00 17.93
N ARG A 579 -1.46 -24.21 18.81
CA ARG A 579 -1.70 -24.40 20.26
C ARG A 579 -2.48 -23.27 20.88
N TRP A 580 -2.37 -22.07 20.35
CA TRP A 580 -3.10 -20.88 20.79
C TRP A 580 -4.63 -21.06 20.67
N LYS A 581 -5.10 -21.89 19.72
CA LYS A 581 -6.52 -22.21 19.52
C LYS A 581 -7.07 -23.16 20.61
N HIS A 582 -6.23 -23.92 21.31
CA HIS A 582 -6.68 -24.96 22.25
C HIS A 582 -7.43 -24.39 23.46
N ASN A 583 -7.18 -23.14 23.81
CA ASN A 583 -7.82 -22.45 24.93
C ASN A 583 -9.04 -21.61 24.52
N LEU A 584 -9.43 -21.67 23.23
CA LEU A 584 -10.56 -20.92 22.70
C LEU A 584 -11.75 -21.84 22.44
N ASP A 585 -12.94 -21.33 22.70
CA ASP A 585 -14.16 -21.97 22.23
C ASP A 585 -14.39 -21.55 20.75
N LEU A 586 -14.06 -22.46 19.84
CA LEU A 586 -14.28 -22.31 18.40
C LEU A 586 -15.49 -23.11 17.91
N SER A 587 -16.42 -23.45 18.82
CA SER A 587 -17.69 -24.06 18.41
C SER A 587 -18.47 -23.12 17.48
N PRO A 588 -19.32 -23.68 16.59
CA PRO A 588 -20.14 -22.86 15.70
C PRO A 588 -20.96 -21.76 16.43
N LEU A 589 -21.45 -22.08 17.64
CA LEU A 589 -22.20 -21.13 18.45
C LEU A 589 -21.31 -19.98 18.96
N ALA A 590 -20.11 -20.29 19.47
CA ALA A 590 -19.18 -19.28 19.96
C ALA A 590 -18.71 -18.35 18.81
N LEU A 591 -18.37 -18.94 17.67
CA LEU A 591 -17.97 -18.15 16.47
C LEU A 591 -19.12 -17.28 15.95
N ALA A 592 -20.35 -17.79 15.88
CA ALA A 592 -21.51 -17.00 15.52
C ALA A 592 -21.77 -15.84 16.51
N THR A 593 -21.58 -16.08 17.80
CA THR A 593 -21.72 -15.08 18.86
C THR A 593 -20.66 -13.98 18.72
N THR A 594 -19.38 -14.35 18.51
CA THR A 594 -18.28 -13.40 18.28
C THR A 594 -18.55 -12.55 17.05
N ARG A 595 -18.88 -13.19 15.92
CA ARG A 595 -19.24 -12.50 14.68
C ARG A 595 -20.37 -11.49 14.89
N MET A 596 -21.42 -11.89 15.58
CA MET A 596 -22.58 -11.02 15.87
C MET A 596 -22.17 -9.81 16.72
N GLN A 597 -21.33 -10.01 17.74
CA GLN A 597 -20.84 -8.93 18.59
C GLN A 597 -19.99 -7.92 17.80
N GLU A 598 -19.00 -8.40 17.04
CA GLU A 598 -18.15 -7.55 16.21
C GLU A 598 -18.96 -6.82 15.12
N LEU A 599 -19.85 -7.50 14.42
CA LEU A 599 -20.72 -6.89 13.43
C LEU A 599 -21.71 -5.89 14.04
N GLY A 600 -22.16 -6.11 15.28
CA GLY A 600 -22.97 -5.15 16.01
C GLY A 600 -22.24 -3.83 16.24
N GLU A 601 -20.95 -3.86 16.56
CA GLU A 601 -20.10 -2.66 16.65
C GLU A 601 -19.85 -2.04 15.27
N MET A 602 -19.56 -2.84 14.26
CA MET A 602 -19.38 -2.36 12.88
C MET A 602 -20.65 -1.71 12.31
N ALA A 603 -21.84 -2.22 12.66
CA ALA A 603 -23.10 -1.58 12.27
C ALA A 603 -23.21 -0.15 12.82
N LYS A 604 -22.72 0.09 14.03
CA LYS A 604 -22.65 1.45 14.58
C LYS A 604 -21.69 2.34 13.80
N ASP A 605 -20.54 1.78 13.33
CA ASP A 605 -19.58 2.50 12.50
C ASP A 605 -20.12 2.83 11.09
N PHE A 606 -21.12 2.09 10.61
CA PHE A 606 -21.69 2.33 9.28
C PHE A 606 -22.95 3.20 9.29
N TRP A 607 -23.79 3.13 10.33
CA TRP A 607 -25.13 3.75 10.31
C TRP A 607 -25.50 4.62 11.52
N SER A 608 -24.78 4.52 12.65
CA SER A 608 -25.09 5.37 13.82
C SER A 608 -24.45 6.75 13.70
N ALA A 609 -24.64 7.61 14.68
CA ALA A 609 -23.93 8.89 14.81
C ALA A 609 -22.39 8.73 14.77
N ARG A 610 -21.88 7.57 15.16
CA ARG A 610 -20.47 7.18 15.12
C ARG A 610 -19.93 7.05 13.68
N SER A 611 -20.79 6.81 12.70
CA SER A 611 -20.42 6.54 11.30
C SER A 611 -19.72 7.69 10.59
N ILE A 612 -19.90 8.92 11.05
CA ILE A 612 -19.28 10.11 10.48
C ILE A 612 -17.75 9.96 10.40
N ARG A 613 -17.13 9.37 11.44
CA ARG A 613 -15.67 9.13 11.47
C ARG A 613 -15.21 8.23 10.33
N TYR A 614 -15.86 7.08 10.18
CA TYR A 614 -15.54 6.14 9.13
C TYR A 614 -15.75 6.75 7.74
N HIS A 615 -16.90 7.34 7.49
CA HIS A 615 -17.23 7.87 6.19
C HIS A 615 -16.30 9.01 5.76
N SER A 616 -15.95 9.93 6.67
CA SER A 616 -15.02 11.01 6.37
C SER A 616 -13.59 10.50 6.18
N ARG A 617 -13.06 9.71 7.12
CA ARG A 617 -11.68 9.20 7.06
C ARG A 617 -11.46 8.28 5.86
N ARG A 618 -12.43 7.42 5.52
CA ARG A 618 -12.41 6.60 4.31
C ARG A 618 -12.36 7.48 3.05
N SER A 619 -13.28 8.46 2.95
CA SER A 619 -13.34 9.37 1.80
C SER A 619 -12.04 10.14 1.64
N ASP A 620 -11.51 10.72 2.70
CA ASP A 620 -10.23 11.45 2.69
C ASP A 620 -9.07 10.54 2.26
N PHE A 621 -9.00 9.33 2.78
CA PHE A 621 -7.97 8.36 2.42
C PHE A 621 -8.04 7.96 0.95
N VAL A 622 -9.21 7.58 0.46
CA VAL A 622 -9.41 7.10 -0.92
C VAL A 622 -9.21 8.23 -1.93
N ARG A 623 -9.77 9.40 -1.66
CA ARG A 623 -9.74 10.59 -2.53
C ARG A 623 -8.44 11.39 -2.40
N LYS A 624 -7.51 10.93 -1.55
CA LYS A 624 -6.20 11.56 -1.33
C LYS A 624 -6.31 13.02 -0.89
N VAL A 625 -7.23 13.31 0.01
CA VAL A 625 -7.31 14.59 0.69
C VAL A 625 -6.04 14.76 1.52
N LYS A 626 -5.39 15.92 1.42
CA LYS A 626 -4.16 16.17 2.17
C LYS A 626 -4.46 16.21 3.66
N ALA A 627 -3.63 15.51 4.44
CA ALA A 627 -3.66 15.63 5.90
C ALA A 627 -3.41 17.08 6.32
N THR A 628 -4.03 17.48 7.40
CA THR A 628 -3.86 18.83 7.99
C THR A 628 -2.87 18.85 9.14
N LYS A 629 -2.57 17.68 9.71
CA LYS A 629 -1.62 17.50 10.81
C LYS A 629 -0.96 16.12 10.72
N THR A 630 0.20 15.98 11.34
CA THR A 630 0.81 14.67 11.60
C THR A 630 0.17 14.06 12.83
N PRO A 631 -0.29 12.79 12.82
CA PRO A 631 -0.80 12.12 14.01
C PRO A 631 0.24 12.10 15.15
N LEU A 632 -0.20 12.42 16.37
CA LEU A 632 0.70 12.55 17.53
C LEU A 632 1.38 11.23 17.91
N ARG A 633 0.79 10.08 17.57
CA ARG A 633 1.45 8.77 17.74
C ARG A 633 2.75 8.66 16.93
N PHE A 634 2.87 9.41 15.85
CA PHE A 634 4.09 9.51 15.02
C PHE A 634 4.91 10.75 15.35
N ALA A 635 4.26 11.91 15.55
CA ALA A 635 4.90 13.20 15.85
C ALA A 635 5.13 13.37 17.38
N ARG A 636 5.96 12.48 17.96
CA ARG A 636 6.22 12.46 19.40
C ARG A 636 6.79 13.79 19.93
N HIS A 637 7.55 14.52 19.12
CA HIS A 637 8.11 15.83 19.44
C HIS A 637 7.06 16.94 19.62
N ARG A 638 5.81 16.71 19.12
CA ARG A 638 4.69 17.63 19.31
C ARG A 638 3.78 17.25 20.49
N ARG A 639 3.89 16.01 20.97
CA ARG A 639 2.97 15.47 21.98
C ARG A 639 3.26 16.07 23.35
N LYS A 640 2.25 16.69 23.96
CA LYS A 640 2.27 17.10 25.37
C LYS A 640 1.89 15.93 26.27
N VAL A 641 2.28 16.03 27.55
CA VAL A 641 1.94 15.00 28.53
C VAL A 641 0.41 14.85 28.64
N GLY A 642 -0.09 13.63 28.42
CA GLY A 642 -1.51 13.31 28.47
C GLY A 642 -2.32 13.67 27.22
N GLU A 643 -1.69 14.24 26.19
CA GLU A 643 -2.36 14.54 24.92
C GLU A 643 -2.50 13.30 24.05
N LEU A 644 -3.68 13.06 23.52
CA LEU A 644 -4.00 11.96 22.62
C LEU A 644 -4.44 12.51 21.27
N ASP A 645 -4.17 11.75 20.21
CA ASP A 645 -4.81 11.98 18.91
C ASP A 645 -6.32 11.77 19.00
N GLU A 646 -7.06 12.39 18.08
CA GLU A 646 -8.49 12.16 17.92
C GLU A 646 -8.80 10.66 17.77
N GLU A 647 -8.00 9.93 17.00
CA GLU A 647 -8.15 8.49 16.78
C GLU A 647 -7.81 7.67 18.02
N GLU A 648 -6.84 8.11 18.83
CA GLU A 648 -6.49 7.47 20.11
C GLU A 648 -7.54 7.75 21.20
N SER A 649 -8.14 8.95 21.17
CA SER A 649 -9.21 9.36 22.08
C SER A 649 -10.59 8.81 21.69
N ASP A 650 -10.72 8.24 20.49
CA ASP A 650 -11.94 7.56 20.04
C ASP A 650 -12.27 6.40 20.97
N SER A 651 -12.96 6.72 22.06
CA SER A 651 -13.59 5.71 22.91
C SER A 651 -14.89 5.28 22.24
N PHE A 652 -14.97 4.01 21.89
CA PHE A 652 -16.21 3.43 21.36
C PHE A 652 -17.31 3.36 22.44
N ASP A 653 -16.95 3.65 23.69
CA ASP A 653 -17.79 3.46 24.86
C ASP A 653 -18.33 4.77 25.46
N LEU A 654 -17.86 5.95 25.01
CA LEU A 654 -18.27 7.24 25.58
C LEU A 654 -19.28 7.97 24.68
N ILE A 655 -20.56 7.84 25.02
CA ILE A 655 -21.70 8.48 24.31
C ILE A 655 -21.55 10.02 24.25
N GLU A 656 -20.96 10.66 25.26
CA GLU A 656 -20.77 12.11 25.32
C GLU A 656 -19.79 12.64 24.25
N THR A 657 -18.69 11.91 23.97
CA THR A 657 -17.73 12.28 22.93
C THR A 657 -18.38 12.23 21.55
N PHE A 658 -19.29 11.29 21.31
CA PHE A 658 -20.05 11.19 20.07
C PHE A 658 -21.03 12.35 19.89
N ALA A 659 -21.75 12.72 20.95
CA ALA A 659 -22.67 13.85 20.89
C ALA A 659 -21.94 15.16 20.55
N MET A 660 -20.75 15.38 21.11
CA MET A 660 -19.91 16.54 20.76
C MET A 660 -19.43 16.50 19.31
N LEU A 661 -18.98 15.32 18.82
CA LEU A 661 -18.49 15.18 17.44
C LEU A 661 -19.61 15.40 16.43
N VAL A 662 -20.79 14.85 16.68
CA VAL A 662 -21.99 15.03 15.86
C VAL A 662 -22.37 16.51 15.79
N ARG A 663 -22.42 17.21 16.93
CA ARG A 663 -22.71 18.66 16.96
C ARG A 663 -21.68 19.44 16.12
N LYS A 664 -20.39 19.20 16.32
CA LYS A 664 -19.31 19.89 15.58
C LYS A 664 -19.39 19.65 14.07
N THR A 665 -19.70 18.42 13.65
CA THR A 665 -19.83 18.09 12.24
C THR A 665 -21.09 18.68 11.62
N GLN A 666 -22.20 18.71 12.36
CA GLN A 666 -23.43 19.39 11.94
C GLN A 666 -23.22 20.89 11.80
N GLU A 667 -22.51 21.50 12.76
CA GLU A 667 -22.14 22.93 12.70
C GLU A 667 -21.25 23.23 11.49
N GLN A 668 -20.26 22.38 11.20
CA GLN A 668 -19.39 22.53 10.02
C GLN A 668 -20.15 22.36 8.71
N ALA A 669 -21.02 21.34 8.61
CA ALA A 669 -21.86 21.12 7.43
C ALA A 669 -22.83 22.29 7.20
N MET A 670 -23.41 22.81 8.28
CA MET A 670 -24.30 23.98 8.22
C MET A 670 -23.53 25.23 7.78
N GLN A 671 -22.32 25.43 8.31
CA GLN A 671 -21.47 26.56 7.91
C GLN A 671 -21.06 26.48 6.42
N GLN A 672 -20.71 25.30 5.94
CA GLN A 672 -20.40 25.07 4.52
C GLN A 672 -21.63 25.31 3.61
N THR A 673 -22.81 24.89 4.05
CA THR A 673 -24.06 25.12 3.34
C THR A 673 -24.40 26.61 3.29
N ILE A 674 -24.22 27.33 4.40
CA ILE A 674 -24.41 28.78 4.47
C ILE A 674 -23.42 29.52 3.54
N GLU A 675 -22.16 29.11 3.50
CA GLU A 675 -21.17 29.71 2.59
C GLU A 675 -21.48 29.40 1.11
N GLN A 676 -21.94 28.21 0.79
CA GLN A 676 -22.40 27.86 -0.56
C GLN A 676 -23.62 28.67 -0.99
N LEU A 677 -24.60 28.83 -0.09
CA LEU A 677 -25.77 29.67 -0.35
C LEU A 677 -25.39 31.15 -0.52
N LYS A 678 -24.49 31.67 0.31
CA LYS A 678 -23.93 33.02 0.16
C LYS A 678 -23.19 33.22 -1.17
N MET A 679 -22.44 32.22 -1.62
CA MET A 679 -21.76 32.25 -2.92
C MET A 679 -22.75 32.15 -4.09
N GLN A 680 -23.79 31.34 -3.97
CA GLN A 680 -24.87 31.29 -4.99
C GLN A 680 -25.67 32.58 -5.04
N ALA A 681 -26.01 33.17 -3.91
CA ALA A 681 -26.70 34.47 -3.84
C ALA A 681 -25.86 35.61 -4.45
N ARG A 682 -24.56 35.64 -4.18
CA ARG A 682 -23.61 36.58 -4.81
C ARG A 682 -23.47 36.42 -6.33
N ARG A 683 -23.71 35.23 -6.86
CA ARG A 683 -23.68 34.93 -8.31
C ARG A 683 -24.99 35.24 -9.02
N ALA A 684 -26.11 35.35 -8.30
CA ALA A 684 -27.46 35.47 -8.86
C ALA A 684 -28.03 36.88 -8.88
N SER A 685 -27.33 37.88 -8.29
CA SER A 685 -27.94 39.23 -8.13
C SER A 685 -26.98 40.39 -8.37
N THR A 686 -27.50 41.38 -9.07
CA THR A 686 -27.04 42.80 -9.04
C THR A 686 -27.25 43.36 -7.62
N PRO A 687 -26.44 44.37 -7.15
CA PRO A 687 -26.22 44.67 -5.72
C PRO A 687 -27.42 45.17 -4.89
N ALA A 688 -28.59 45.40 -5.47
CA ALA A 688 -29.71 46.03 -4.74
C ALA A 688 -30.79 45.06 -4.18
N THR A 689 -30.68 43.74 -4.39
CA THR A 689 -31.75 42.78 -4.02
C THR A 689 -31.33 41.66 -3.10
N VAL A 690 -30.08 41.64 -2.61
CA VAL A 690 -29.48 40.49 -1.93
C VAL A 690 -29.84 40.44 -0.43
N GLU A 691 -29.88 41.57 0.27
CA GLU A 691 -30.04 41.55 1.73
C GLU A 691 -31.42 41.11 2.24
N GLU A 692 -32.49 41.36 1.53
CA GLU A 692 -33.83 40.97 1.98
C GLU A 692 -34.20 39.50 1.70
N LYS A 693 -33.66 38.90 0.63
CA LYS A 693 -33.88 37.52 0.28
C LYS A 693 -33.07 36.58 1.16
N ASP A 694 -31.82 36.94 1.48
CA ASP A 694 -30.92 36.15 2.34
C ASP A 694 -31.43 36.08 3.79
N LYS A 695 -32.02 37.17 4.29
CA LYS A 695 -32.56 37.24 5.65
C LYS A 695 -33.78 36.35 5.81
N ARG A 696 -34.68 36.30 4.83
CA ARG A 696 -35.85 35.40 4.86
C ARG A 696 -35.51 33.91 4.69
N GLN A 697 -34.46 33.61 3.90
CA GLN A 697 -34.02 32.21 3.73
C GLN A 697 -33.26 31.68 4.95
N LEU A 698 -32.48 32.54 5.62
CA LEU A 698 -31.82 32.21 6.88
C LEU A 698 -32.83 32.04 8.03
N GLU A 699 -33.86 32.89 8.11
CA GLU A 699 -34.94 32.78 9.12
C GLU A 699 -35.79 31.50 8.90
N MET A 700 -36.03 31.09 7.63
CA MET A 700 -36.71 29.83 7.31
C MET A 700 -35.87 28.61 7.68
N LEU A 701 -34.56 28.62 7.46
CA LEU A 701 -33.65 27.52 7.84
C LEU A 701 -33.52 27.40 9.38
N PHE A 702 -33.46 28.50 10.10
CA PHE A 702 -33.42 28.50 11.57
C PHE A 702 -34.73 27.98 12.19
N SER A 703 -35.89 28.30 11.61
CA SER A 703 -37.19 27.83 12.13
C SER A 703 -37.39 26.30 11.88
N CYS A 704 -36.80 25.72 10.83
CA CYS A 704 -36.86 24.28 10.58
C CYS A 704 -35.94 23.44 11.48
N TYR A 705 -34.88 24.04 12.03
CA TYR A 705 -33.89 23.29 12.83
C TYR A 705 -34.06 23.41 14.35
N TYR A 706 -34.75 24.44 14.83
CA TYR A 706 -34.96 24.69 16.26
C TYR A 706 -36.42 24.59 16.71
N GLY A 707 -37.33 24.15 15.87
CA GLY A 707 -38.76 24.08 16.09
C GLY A 707 -39.35 22.69 16.33
N SER A 708 -38.55 21.74 16.77
CA SER A 708 -39.09 20.44 17.24
C SER A 708 -38.22 19.81 18.30
#